data_8b10e4e9b429e2a4487be0bac513bd4d
#
_entry.id   8b10e4e9b429e2a4487be0bac513bd4d
#
_cell.length_a   1.000
_cell.length_b   1.000
_cell.length_c   1.000
_cell.angle_alpha   90.00
_cell.angle_beta   90.00
_cell.angle_gamma   90.00
#
_symmetry.space_group_name_H-M   'P 1'
#
loop_
_entity.id
_entity.type
_entity.pdbx_description
1 polymer ?
#
loop_
_entity_poly.entity_id
_entity_poly.type
_entity_poly.pdbx_seq_one_letter_code
_entity_poly.pdbx_strand_id
1 'polypeptide(L)'
;MGNGTPAEAAERAARLRERIEELNYHYFVLDAPLVDDAEYDRLFRELERLEELYPELRTPDSPTQRVGAPPAEQFRTVVHRTPMLSLSNAFSEEELEEFDARIKRFLGPGAPESIEYVCELKIDGLAVSLKYEGGVLTQGATRGDGTRGEDITANLRTVRSIPLSLTGTRADIPEVLEVRGEAYLSVAEFRRINEERAREGQPLFANPRNAAAGSLRQLDPAVTASRRLRFFAYGVGSVSHPIASRHSEALERLKQWRFPVNDHTRISTGIAGAREFCREWAGRRRELDYLIDGVVVKVNDFALQDRLGAVSRSPRWAIAYKFAAERAITTVRDIVVQVGRTGALTPVAELEPVTIGGVTVSRATLHNEDEIRRKDVRVGDRVVVQRAGDVIPEVVAVVLEDRDPGAQPFQMPDRCPSCGGPVSREEGEAVTRCTNYSCPAQKLERLVHFCSKSAMDIDGVGPATLAQLLEKGLVSEPADLYRLRKEDLLQLEGVKERLAGNILRSIESSRTPALDRFVFALGIRHVGEHVARILTSRFPDLHALMAASEEELASVDQIGPVIAREVAAFFGDPRNRAAVERLLAAGVVPQGLPEAGQVVESPLAGKNVVFTGTLETLTREDAEQLARRLGAEVRSSVSRSTDLVVAGDRAGSKLAKATELGVRVISEKEFLEMAGKAG
;
A
#
# COMPACT_ATOMS: atom_id res chain seq x y z
N MET A 1 -24.47 17.20 44.88
CA MET A 1 -23.91 16.16 43.98
C MET A 1 -22.41 16.21 44.20
N GLY A 2 -21.85 15.12 44.77
CA GLY A 2 -20.66 15.16 45.58
C GLY A 2 -19.38 15.64 44.91
N ASN A 3 -18.67 16.49 45.60
CA ASN A 3 -17.27 16.82 45.42
C ASN A 3 -16.43 15.57 45.78
N GLY A 4 -16.33 14.62 44.87
CA GLY A 4 -15.35 13.55 45.01
C GLY A 4 -13.93 14.11 44.92
N THR A 5 -12.99 13.52 45.64
CA THR A 5 -11.58 13.93 45.54
C THR A 5 -11.07 13.65 44.12
N PRO A 6 -10.02 14.31 43.62
CA PRO A 6 -9.41 14.02 42.29
C PRO A 6 -9.04 12.52 42.12
N ALA A 7 -8.67 11.84 43.20
CA ALA A 7 -8.39 10.41 43.18
C ALA A 7 -9.63 9.55 42.92
N GLU A 8 -10.78 9.87 43.55
CA GLU A 8 -12.06 9.17 43.30
C GLU A 8 -12.56 9.41 41.88
N ALA A 9 -12.38 10.65 41.35
CA ALA A 9 -12.71 10.96 39.96
C ALA A 9 -11.86 10.17 38.97
N ALA A 10 -10.56 10.02 39.25
CA ALA A 10 -9.64 9.24 38.42
C ALA A 10 -10.02 7.74 38.39
N GLU A 11 -10.33 7.16 39.56
CA GLU A 11 -10.76 5.76 39.65
C GLU A 11 -12.12 5.56 38.92
N ARG A 12 -13.04 6.50 39.07
CA ARG A 12 -14.34 6.46 38.38
C ARG A 12 -14.17 6.55 36.86
N ALA A 13 -13.35 7.46 36.36
CA ALA A 13 -13.07 7.62 34.94
C ALA A 13 -12.42 6.35 34.35
N ALA A 14 -11.49 5.71 35.07
CA ALA A 14 -10.88 4.47 34.66
C ALA A 14 -11.91 3.33 34.51
N ARG A 15 -12.78 3.16 35.52
CA ARG A 15 -13.88 2.17 35.46
C ARG A 15 -14.87 2.45 34.34
N LEU A 16 -15.19 3.70 34.06
CA LEU A 16 -16.09 4.07 32.96
C LEU A 16 -15.46 3.75 31.60
N ARG A 17 -14.18 4.05 31.40
CA ARG A 17 -13.45 3.69 30.16
C ARG A 17 -13.47 2.19 29.93
N GLU A 18 -13.09 1.40 30.92
CA GLU A 18 -13.10 -0.05 30.82
C GLU A 18 -14.49 -0.59 30.48
N ARG A 19 -15.54 -0.07 31.16
CA ARG A 19 -16.92 -0.49 30.91
C ARG A 19 -17.41 -0.09 29.51
N ILE A 20 -17.14 1.12 29.07
CA ILE A 20 -17.52 1.59 27.72
C ILE A 20 -16.81 0.77 26.64
N GLU A 21 -15.51 0.44 26.81
CA GLU A 21 -14.79 -0.41 25.86
C GLU A 21 -15.32 -1.85 25.87
N GLU A 22 -15.74 -2.40 27.00
CA GLU A 22 -16.42 -3.66 27.07
C GLU A 22 -17.75 -3.65 26.30
N LEU A 23 -18.56 -2.59 26.49
CA LEU A 23 -19.83 -2.41 25.78
C LEU A 23 -19.61 -2.24 24.28
N ASN A 24 -18.60 -1.49 23.87
CA ASN A 24 -18.20 -1.34 22.47
C ASN A 24 -17.82 -2.69 21.86
N TYR A 25 -17.03 -3.50 22.56
CA TYR A 25 -16.65 -4.83 22.09
C TYR A 25 -17.87 -5.73 21.89
N HIS A 26 -18.78 -5.77 22.87
CA HIS A 26 -20.01 -6.56 22.74
C HIS A 26 -20.92 -6.09 21.63
N TYR A 27 -21.07 -4.76 21.46
CA TYR A 27 -21.94 -4.20 20.42
C TYR A 27 -21.33 -4.31 19.00
N PHE A 28 -20.04 -3.87 18.83
CA PHE A 28 -19.45 -3.71 17.50
C PHE A 28 -18.66 -4.93 17.00
N VAL A 29 -18.27 -5.84 17.90
CA VAL A 29 -17.49 -7.03 17.56
C VAL A 29 -18.29 -8.32 17.71
N LEU A 30 -19.01 -8.46 18.82
CA LEU A 30 -19.77 -9.69 19.11
C LEU A 30 -21.25 -9.64 18.64
N ASP A 31 -21.73 -8.47 18.20
CA ASP A 31 -23.15 -8.23 17.84
C ASP A 31 -24.14 -8.71 18.94
N ALA A 32 -23.72 -8.54 20.20
CA ALA A 32 -24.43 -9.00 21.40
C ALA A 32 -24.46 -7.88 22.46
N PRO A 33 -25.28 -6.82 22.29
CA PRO A 33 -25.30 -5.70 23.19
C PRO A 33 -25.69 -6.10 24.60
N LEU A 34 -24.93 -5.63 25.62
CA LEU A 34 -25.16 -5.92 27.04
C LEU A 34 -26.11 -4.93 27.71
N VAL A 35 -26.28 -3.75 27.12
CA VAL A 35 -27.13 -2.66 27.63
C VAL A 35 -27.86 -2.00 26.45
N ASP A 36 -28.90 -1.24 26.74
CA ASP A 36 -29.55 -0.41 25.74
C ASP A 36 -28.76 0.90 25.44
N ASP A 37 -29.15 1.58 24.38
CA ASP A 37 -28.49 2.82 23.93
C ASP A 37 -28.55 3.93 24.99
N ALA A 38 -29.63 3.99 25.78
CA ALA A 38 -29.80 5.02 26.80
C ALA A 38 -28.82 4.85 27.96
N GLU A 39 -28.56 3.61 28.39
CA GLU A 39 -27.58 3.32 29.44
C GLU A 39 -26.16 3.54 28.92
N TYR A 40 -25.87 3.16 27.66
CA TYR A 40 -24.57 3.46 27.04
C TYR A 40 -24.33 4.98 26.99
N ASP A 41 -25.29 5.76 26.52
CA ASP A 41 -25.22 7.21 26.45
C ASP A 41 -25.02 7.84 27.85
N ARG A 42 -25.66 7.30 28.87
CA ARG A 42 -25.51 7.77 30.26
C ARG A 42 -24.05 7.59 30.74
N LEU A 43 -23.47 6.42 30.52
CA LEU A 43 -22.08 6.13 30.92
C LEU A 43 -21.09 7.00 30.13
N PHE A 44 -21.33 7.19 28.84
CA PHE A 44 -20.48 8.00 27.97
C PHE A 44 -20.50 9.48 28.40
N ARG A 45 -21.69 10.06 28.62
CA ARG A 45 -21.82 11.44 29.12
C ARG A 45 -21.22 11.63 30.51
N GLU A 46 -21.28 10.60 31.37
CA GLU A 46 -20.65 10.66 32.69
C GLU A 46 -19.11 10.77 32.54
N LEU A 47 -18.52 9.99 31.63
CA LEU A 47 -17.09 10.06 31.35
C LEU A 47 -16.69 11.40 30.75
N GLU A 48 -17.44 11.91 29.76
CA GLU A 48 -17.19 13.24 29.18
C GLU A 48 -17.19 14.33 30.24
N ARG A 49 -18.17 14.33 31.14
CA ARG A 49 -18.27 15.30 32.21
C ARG A 49 -17.10 15.22 33.20
N LEU A 50 -16.60 14.01 33.52
CA LEU A 50 -15.42 13.85 34.37
C LEU A 50 -14.17 14.40 33.70
N GLU A 51 -14.00 14.15 32.41
CA GLU A 51 -12.86 14.63 31.62
C GLU A 51 -12.93 16.17 31.33
N GLU A 52 -14.13 16.78 31.35
CA GLU A 52 -14.30 18.21 31.32
C GLU A 52 -13.94 18.88 32.63
N LEU A 53 -14.35 18.27 33.76
CA LEU A 53 -14.07 18.76 35.10
C LEU A 53 -12.60 18.58 35.52
N TYR A 54 -11.97 17.52 35.04
CA TYR A 54 -10.60 17.12 35.34
C TYR A 54 -9.87 16.82 34.04
N PRO A 55 -9.38 17.83 33.29
CA PRO A 55 -8.74 17.66 32.00
C PRO A 55 -7.52 16.70 32.00
N GLU A 56 -6.84 16.57 33.15
CA GLU A 56 -5.75 15.64 33.38
C GLU A 56 -6.16 14.16 33.31
N LEU A 57 -7.46 13.84 33.45
CA LEU A 57 -8.01 12.50 33.28
C LEU A 57 -8.20 12.12 31.80
N ARG A 58 -8.10 13.07 30.89
CA ARG A 58 -8.26 12.84 29.45
C ARG A 58 -7.04 12.14 28.90
N THR A 59 -7.15 10.83 28.72
CA THR A 59 -6.07 10.00 28.17
C THR A 59 -6.24 9.76 26.66
N PRO A 60 -5.16 9.49 25.90
CA PRO A 60 -5.26 9.24 24.46
C PRO A 60 -6.11 8.02 24.08
N ASP A 61 -6.28 7.07 25.00
CA ASP A 61 -7.07 5.85 24.84
C ASP A 61 -8.52 6.00 25.35
N SER A 62 -8.93 7.19 25.79
CA SER A 62 -10.31 7.38 26.20
C SER A 62 -11.29 7.23 25.03
N PRO A 63 -12.43 6.54 25.22
CA PRO A 63 -13.50 6.47 24.21
C PRO A 63 -14.00 7.84 23.75
N THR A 64 -13.92 8.88 24.60
CA THR A 64 -14.27 10.26 24.26
C THR A 64 -13.32 10.90 23.26
N GLN A 65 -12.11 10.37 23.11
CA GLN A 65 -11.08 10.87 22.20
C GLN A 65 -11.12 10.20 20.80
N ARG A 66 -12.11 9.32 20.56
CA ARG A 66 -12.27 8.69 19.23
C ARG A 66 -12.60 9.68 18.14
N VAL A 67 -13.40 10.69 18.44
CA VAL A 67 -13.82 11.76 17.52
C VAL A 67 -13.50 13.10 18.18
N GLY A 68 -12.65 13.90 17.58
CA GLY A 68 -12.30 15.21 18.15
C GLY A 68 -10.94 15.76 17.71
N ALA A 69 -10.19 14.98 16.92
CA ALA A 69 -9.01 15.51 16.26
C ALA A 69 -9.42 16.58 15.23
N PRO A 70 -8.71 17.73 15.16
CA PRO A 70 -8.96 18.73 14.14
C PRO A 70 -8.69 18.15 12.75
N PRO A 71 -9.35 18.65 11.69
CA PRO A 71 -9.05 18.25 10.32
C PRO A 71 -7.57 18.45 10.00
N ALA A 72 -6.95 17.42 9.42
CA ALA A 72 -5.57 17.51 8.96
C ALA A 72 -5.47 18.35 7.67
N GLU A 73 -4.33 18.99 7.44
CA GLU A 73 -4.09 19.65 6.15
C GLU A 73 -3.67 18.66 5.08
N GLN A 74 -2.89 17.63 5.46
CA GLN A 74 -2.48 16.51 4.64
C GLN A 74 -2.09 15.31 5.53
N PHE A 75 -2.04 14.12 4.97
CA PHE A 75 -1.56 12.92 5.67
C PHE A 75 -0.03 12.89 5.69
N ARG A 76 0.54 12.58 6.85
CA ARG A 76 1.99 12.32 6.97
C ARG A 76 2.31 10.95 6.39
N THR A 77 3.51 10.80 5.85
CA THR A 77 4.01 9.49 5.42
C THR A 77 4.54 8.70 6.61
N VAL A 78 4.15 7.45 6.71
CA VAL A 78 4.65 6.46 7.68
C VAL A 78 5.46 5.42 6.94
N VAL A 79 6.64 5.09 7.45
CA VAL A 79 7.46 3.97 6.96
C VAL A 79 7.12 2.73 7.78
N HIS A 80 6.71 1.66 7.11
CA HIS A 80 6.41 0.38 7.77
C HIS A 80 7.70 -0.29 8.23
N ARG A 81 7.78 -0.62 9.52
CA ARG A 81 8.93 -1.31 10.12
C ARG A 81 9.16 -2.69 9.50
N THR A 82 8.08 -3.40 9.23
CA THR A 82 8.06 -4.63 8.44
C THR A 82 7.21 -4.39 7.21
N PRO A 83 7.68 -4.64 5.98
CA PRO A 83 6.91 -4.36 4.76
C PRO A 83 5.54 -5.04 4.76
N MET A 84 4.52 -4.33 4.29
CA MET A 84 3.17 -4.87 4.06
C MET A 84 3.09 -5.44 2.64
N LEU A 85 3.57 -6.68 2.49
CA LEU A 85 3.67 -7.34 1.18
C LEU A 85 2.28 -7.60 0.57
N SER A 86 2.21 -7.60 -0.75
CA SER A 86 1.06 -8.12 -1.49
C SER A 86 1.06 -9.65 -1.45
N LEU A 87 -0.02 -10.28 -1.87
CA LEU A 87 -0.09 -11.73 -2.00
C LEU A 87 0.00 -12.12 -3.49
N SER A 88 0.66 -13.24 -3.78
CA SER A 88 0.52 -13.89 -5.07
C SER A 88 -0.90 -14.43 -5.22
N ASN A 89 -1.42 -14.48 -6.44
CA ASN A 89 -2.77 -14.99 -6.70
C ASN A 89 -2.72 -16.42 -7.23
N ALA A 90 -3.76 -17.19 -6.93
CA ALA A 90 -4.13 -18.43 -7.58
C ALA A 90 -5.60 -18.30 -8.05
N PHE A 91 -5.89 -18.78 -9.25
CA PHE A 91 -7.22 -18.71 -9.88
C PHE A 91 -7.82 -20.10 -10.12
N SER A 92 -7.07 -21.16 -9.84
CA SER A 92 -7.52 -22.54 -9.97
C SER A 92 -7.01 -23.42 -8.83
N GLU A 93 -7.61 -24.59 -8.69
CA GLU A 93 -7.21 -25.57 -7.67
C GLU A 93 -5.80 -26.14 -7.96
N GLU A 94 -5.46 -26.28 -9.23
CA GLU A 94 -4.14 -26.73 -9.70
C GLU A 94 -3.06 -25.74 -9.29
N GLU A 95 -3.32 -24.43 -9.37
CA GLU A 95 -2.39 -23.39 -8.91
C GLU A 95 -2.18 -23.42 -7.40
N LEU A 96 -3.21 -23.81 -6.60
CA LEU A 96 -3.05 -24.08 -5.17
C LEU A 96 -2.19 -25.31 -4.90
N GLU A 97 -2.36 -26.38 -5.67
CA GLU A 97 -1.51 -27.59 -5.57
C GLU A 97 -0.06 -27.26 -5.92
N GLU A 98 0.14 -26.45 -6.96
CA GLU A 98 1.47 -25.97 -7.33
C GLU A 98 2.09 -25.09 -6.23
N PHE A 99 1.31 -24.30 -5.54
CA PHE A 99 1.79 -23.52 -4.38
C PHE A 99 2.33 -24.44 -3.27
N ASP A 100 1.61 -25.49 -2.88
CA ASP A 100 2.08 -26.48 -1.90
C ASP A 100 3.35 -27.20 -2.38
N ALA A 101 3.37 -27.59 -3.66
CA ALA A 101 4.54 -28.23 -4.26
C ALA A 101 5.77 -27.31 -4.30
N ARG A 102 5.60 -26.00 -4.56
CA ARG A 102 6.68 -25.00 -4.51
C ARG A 102 7.22 -24.84 -3.10
N ILE A 103 6.35 -24.78 -2.07
CA ILE A 103 6.76 -24.71 -0.68
C ILE A 103 7.61 -25.93 -0.31
N LYS A 104 7.13 -27.13 -0.59
CA LYS A 104 7.84 -28.39 -0.29
C LYS A 104 9.19 -28.46 -1.00
N ARG A 105 9.24 -28.07 -2.27
CA ARG A 105 10.48 -28.00 -3.06
C ARG A 105 11.49 -27.02 -2.47
N PHE A 106 11.03 -25.86 -2.03
CA PHE A 106 11.88 -24.84 -1.41
C PHE A 106 12.45 -25.29 -0.05
N LEU A 107 11.64 -25.97 0.76
CA LEU A 107 12.06 -26.51 2.05
C LEU A 107 13.01 -27.70 1.92
N GLY A 108 12.99 -28.40 0.78
CA GLY A 108 13.88 -29.52 0.47
C GLY A 108 13.62 -30.77 1.32
N PRO A 109 14.64 -31.62 1.55
CA PRO A 109 14.50 -32.88 2.29
C PRO A 109 13.99 -32.76 3.74
N GLY A 110 14.00 -31.54 4.30
CA GLY A 110 13.45 -31.24 5.63
C GLY A 110 12.02 -30.70 5.59
N ALA A 111 11.32 -30.80 4.45
CA ALA A 111 9.91 -30.43 4.37
C ALA A 111 9.03 -31.41 5.15
N PRO A 112 8.03 -30.94 5.91
CA PRO A 112 7.02 -31.81 6.49
C PRO A 112 6.27 -32.56 5.38
N GLU A 113 5.87 -33.80 5.64
CA GLU A 113 5.04 -34.59 4.72
C GLU A 113 3.72 -33.87 4.42
N SER A 114 3.11 -33.28 5.45
CA SER A 114 1.94 -32.45 5.32
C SER A 114 2.15 -31.09 6.01
N ILE A 115 1.87 -30.01 5.27
CA ILE A 115 1.95 -28.64 5.79
C ILE A 115 0.58 -28.24 6.34
N GLU A 116 0.56 -27.67 7.51
CA GLU A 116 -0.65 -27.10 8.11
C GLU A 116 -0.87 -25.68 7.59
N TYR A 117 -2.06 -25.42 7.08
CA TYR A 117 -2.47 -24.12 6.55
C TYR A 117 -3.56 -23.49 7.39
N VAL A 118 -3.55 -22.17 7.50
CA VAL A 118 -4.69 -21.36 7.94
C VAL A 118 -5.35 -20.75 6.72
N CYS A 119 -6.64 -21.00 6.56
CA CYS A 119 -7.48 -20.48 5.49
C CYS A 119 -8.36 -19.36 6.07
N GLU A 120 -8.28 -18.18 5.51
CA GLU A 120 -8.99 -17.00 5.94
C GLU A 120 -9.77 -16.39 4.77
N LEU A 121 -10.94 -15.79 5.04
CA LEU A 121 -11.65 -15.05 4.01
C LEU A 121 -10.86 -13.81 3.61
N LYS A 122 -10.71 -13.60 2.31
CA LYS A 122 -10.06 -12.40 1.77
C LYS A 122 -11.08 -11.26 1.69
N ILE A 123 -11.09 -10.47 2.74
CA ILE A 123 -11.99 -9.31 2.85
C ILE A 123 -11.66 -8.28 1.76
N ASP A 124 -12.67 -7.73 1.12
CA ASP A 124 -12.51 -6.69 0.10
C ASP A 124 -12.67 -5.29 0.73
N GLY A 125 -11.59 -4.79 1.31
CA GLY A 125 -11.51 -3.53 2.02
C GLY A 125 -10.22 -2.76 1.77
N LEU A 126 -9.73 -2.06 2.79
CA LEU A 126 -8.45 -1.35 2.81
C LEU A 126 -7.54 -1.95 3.87
N ALA A 127 -6.39 -2.46 3.44
CA ALA A 127 -5.37 -2.99 4.35
C ALA A 127 -4.73 -1.86 5.17
N VAL A 128 -4.70 -2.04 6.49
CA VAL A 128 -4.14 -1.08 7.44
C VAL A 128 -3.23 -1.77 8.46
N SER A 129 -2.29 -1.00 8.98
CA SER A 129 -1.40 -1.37 10.08
C SER A 129 -1.75 -0.52 11.30
N LEU A 130 -1.87 -1.16 12.46
CA LEU A 130 -2.16 -0.55 13.76
C LEU A 130 -0.98 -0.81 14.68
N LYS A 131 -0.31 0.23 15.17
CA LYS A 131 0.79 0.13 16.12
C LYS A 131 0.31 0.45 17.51
N TYR A 132 0.59 -0.46 18.44
CA TYR A 132 0.35 -0.29 19.86
C TYR A 132 1.68 -0.22 20.60
N GLU A 133 1.79 0.71 21.55
CA GLU A 133 2.93 0.87 22.44
C GLU A 133 2.41 0.85 23.88
N GLY A 134 2.97 -0.03 24.70
CA GLY A 134 2.45 -0.26 26.06
C GLY A 134 0.96 -0.65 26.11
N GLY A 135 0.45 -1.26 25.03
CA GLY A 135 -0.95 -1.64 24.90
C GLY A 135 -1.90 -0.54 24.38
N VAL A 136 -1.42 0.68 24.10
CA VAL A 136 -2.24 1.81 23.62
C VAL A 136 -1.99 2.02 22.13
N LEU A 137 -3.05 2.30 21.35
CA LEU A 137 -2.96 2.62 19.92
C LEU A 137 -2.27 3.98 19.72
N THR A 138 -1.05 3.94 19.20
CA THR A 138 -0.23 5.14 18.96
C THR A 138 -0.22 5.56 17.49
N GLN A 139 -0.31 4.61 16.54
CA GLN A 139 -0.27 4.92 15.12
C GLN A 139 -1.15 3.96 14.32
N GLY A 140 -1.81 4.50 13.29
CA GLY A 140 -2.53 3.72 12.29
C GLY A 140 -2.19 4.22 10.89
N ALA A 141 -1.83 3.30 9.99
CA ALA A 141 -1.36 3.65 8.65
C ALA A 141 -2.00 2.79 7.56
N THR A 142 -2.17 3.35 6.36
CA THR A 142 -2.52 2.57 5.16
C THR A 142 -1.32 1.73 4.71
N ARG A 143 -1.57 0.65 3.95
CA ARG A 143 -0.49 -0.14 3.35
C ARG A 143 0.43 0.69 2.43
N GLY A 144 -0.16 1.64 1.67
CA GLY A 144 0.56 2.40 0.66
C GLY A 144 1.21 1.51 -0.40
N ASP A 145 2.49 1.74 -0.68
CA ASP A 145 3.31 0.93 -1.60
C ASP A 145 3.84 -0.38 -0.97
N GLY A 146 3.51 -0.61 0.30
CA GLY A 146 3.98 -1.73 1.10
C GLY A 146 5.19 -1.39 1.98
N THR A 147 5.93 -0.35 1.68
CA THR A 147 7.05 0.18 2.48
C THR A 147 6.65 1.47 3.18
N ARG A 148 5.87 2.32 2.50
CA ARG A 148 5.40 3.61 3.00
C ARG A 148 3.88 3.68 2.86
N GLY A 149 3.20 4.13 3.91
CA GLY A 149 1.76 4.38 3.95
C GLY A 149 1.44 5.80 4.39
N GLU A 150 0.16 6.11 4.49
CA GLU A 150 -0.35 7.38 5.02
C GLU A 150 -0.74 7.19 6.49
N ASP A 151 -0.35 8.14 7.33
CA ASP A 151 -0.81 8.20 8.73
C ASP A 151 -2.28 8.60 8.76
N ILE A 152 -3.13 7.66 9.08
CA ILE A 152 -4.57 7.83 9.23
C ILE A 152 -5.03 7.51 10.66
N THR A 153 -4.17 7.72 11.65
CA THR A 153 -4.41 7.37 13.05
C THR A 153 -5.71 7.97 13.57
N ALA A 154 -5.95 9.27 13.30
CA ALA A 154 -7.16 9.94 13.74
C ALA A 154 -8.44 9.32 13.15
N ASN A 155 -8.39 8.89 11.88
CA ASN A 155 -9.50 8.22 11.21
C ASN A 155 -9.73 6.81 11.76
N LEU A 156 -8.66 6.01 11.94
CA LEU A 156 -8.77 4.65 12.47
C LEU A 156 -9.26 4.61 13.92
N ARG A 157 -8.95 5.62 14.72
CA ARG A 157 -9.51 5.77 16.07
C ARG A 157 -11.03 5.88 16.07
N THR A 158 -11.65 6.39 15.00
CA THR A 158 -13.11 6.48 14.88
C THR A 158 -13.79 5.14 14.59
N VAL A 159 -13.02 4.14 14.12
CA VAL A 159 -13.52 2.79 13.85
C VAL A 159 -13.72 2.04 15.16
N ARG A 160 -14.96 1.92 15.59
CA ARG A 160 -15.32 1.47 16.95
C ARG A 160 -14.94 0.00 17.24
N SER A 161 -14.78 -0.82 16.23
CA SER A 161 -14.29 -2.20 16.36
C SER A 161 -12.77 -2.31 16.56
N ILE A 162 -12.01 -1.20 16.45
CA ILE A 162 -10.58 -1.16 16.77
C ILE A 162 -10.43 -0.77 18.23
N PRO A 163 -9.80 -1.61 19.10
CA PRO A 163 -9.54 -1.25 20.48
C PRO A 163 -8.52 -0.10 20.57
N LEU A 164 -8.82 0.93 21.36
CA LEU A 164 -7.86 2.02 21.62
C LEU A 164 -6.79 1.60 22.61
N SER A 165 -7.12 0.66 23.51
CA SER A 165 -6.19 0.02 24.42
C SER A 165 -6.45 -1.49 24.49
N LEU A 166 -5.38 -2.27 24.64
CA LEU A 166 -5.46 -3.73 24.73
C LEU A 166 -5.80 -4.16 26.15
N THR A 167 -6.65 -5.19 26.23
CA THR A 167 -7.04 -5.79 27.51
C THR A 167 -6.07 -6.91 27.87
N GLY A 168 -5.51 -6.89 29.08
CA GLY A 168 -4.58 -7.93 29.55
C GLY A 168 -3.62 -7.38 30.59
N THR A 169 -2.76 -8.26 31.14
CA THR A 169 -1.72 -7.81 32.04
C THR A 169 -0.54 -7.25 31.24
N ARG A 170 0.24 -6.37 31.86
CA ARG A 170 1.45 -5.78 31.23
C ARG A 170 2.48 -6.86 30.82
N ALA A 171 2.41 -8.04 31.41
CA ALA A 171 3.26 -9.17 31.06
C ALA A 171 2.78 -9.91 29.80
N ASP A 172 1.48 -9.84 29.51
CA ASP A 172 0.88 -10.53 28.35
C ASP A 172 0.90 -9.68 27.07
N ILE A 173 0.98 -8.35 27.22
CA ILE A 173 0.95 -7.41 26.11
C ILE A 173 2.38 -7.02 25.72
N PRO A 174 2.78 -7.18 24.44
CA PRO A 174 4.08 -6.72 23.97
C PRO A 174 4.24 -5.20 24.15
N GLU A 175 5.45 -4.75 24.48
CA GLU A 175 5.76 -3.32 24.58
C GLU A 175 5.48 -2.61 23.25
N VAL A 176 5.81 -3.27 22.13
CA VAL A 176 5.44 -2.84 20.77
C VAL A 176 4.74 -3.99 20.08
N LEU A 177 3.54 -3.71 19.57
CA LEU A 177 2.74 -4.64 18.77
C LEU A 177 2.22 -3.92 17.52
N GLU A 178 2.50 -4.47 16.35
CA GLU A 178 1.88 -4.07 15.08
C GLU A 178 0.83 -5.12 14.71
N VAL A 179 -0.44 -4.70 14.60
CA VAL A 179 -1.55 -5.54 14.14
C VAL A 179 -1.90 -5.13 12.72
N ARG A 180 -2.06 -6.12 11.85
CA ARG A 180 -2.47 -5.94 10.46
C ARG A 180 -3.88 -6.44 10.26
N GLY A 181 -4.66 -5.68 9.52
CA GLY A 181 -6.05 -6.02 9.28
C GLY A 181 -6.64 -5.31 8.08
N GLU A 182 -7.88 -5.60 7.82
CA GLU A 182 -8.65 -5.00 6.74
C GLU A 182 -9.78 -4.15 7.33
N ALA A 183 -9.79 -2.87 6.99
CA ALA A 183 -10.92 -1.98 7.28
C ALA A 183 -11.92 -2.04 6.12
N TYR A 184 -13.19 -2.26 6.43
CA TYR A 184 -14.22 -2.54 5.42
C TYR A 184 -15.57 -1.92 5.78
N LEU A 185 -16.47 -1.90 4.83
CA LEU A 185 -17.88 -1.52 4.99
C LEU A 185 -18.77 -2.73 4.75
N SER A 186 -19.83 -2.85 5.56
CA SER A 186 -20.91 -3.79 5.25
C SER A 186 -21.65 -3.35 3.98
N VAL A 187 -22.30 -4.32 3.32
CA VAL A 187 -23.11 -4.06 2.12
C VAL A 187 -24.24 -3.06 2.41
N ALA A 188 -24.85 -3.17 3.59
CA ALA A 188 -25.91 -2.26 4.02
C ALA A 188 -25.40 -0.82 4.21
N GLU A 189 -24.26 -0.66 4.87
CA GLU A 189 -23.66 0.67 5.11
C GLU A 189 -23.19 1.32 3.81
N PHE A 190 -22.60 0.54 2.90
CA PHE A 190 -22.24 1.02 1.56
C PHE A 190 -23.44 1.57 0.79
N ARG A 191 -24.58 0.86 0.83
CA ARG A 191 -25.82 1.33 0.21
C ARG A 191 -26.31 2.62 0.84
N ARG A 192 -26.34 2.70 2.19
CA ARG A 192 -26.72 3.91 2.92
C ARG A 192 -25.89 5.13 2.51
N ILE A 193 -24.55 4.96 2.46
CA ILE A 193 -23.64 6.05 2.05
C ILE A 193 -23.93 6.49 0.62
N ASN A 194 -24.14 5.58 -0.31
CA ASN A 194 -24.44 5.93 -1.70
C ASN A 194 -25.81 6.60 -1.88
N GLU A 195 -26.82 6.19 -1.13
CA GLU A 195 -28.14 6.85 -1.11
C GLU A 195 -28.05 8.29 -0.59
N GLU A 196 -27.22 8.51 0.44
CA GLU A 196 -26.96 9.85 0.98
C GLU A 196 -26.24 10.74 -0.04
N ARG A 197 -25.18 10.22 -0.67
CA ARG A 197 -24.44 10.91 -1.73
C ARG A 197 -25.32 11.23 -2.94
N ALA A 198 -26.21 10.30 -3.33
CA ALA A 198 -27.17 10.54 -4.41
C ALA A 198 -28.12 11.69 -4.10
N ARG A 199 -28.62 11.77 -2.84
CA ARG A 199 -29.48 12.88 -2.40
C ARG A 199 -28.74 14.23 -2.39
N GLU A 200 -27.43 14.21 -2.15
CA GLU A 200 -26.58 15.39 -2.14
C GLU A 200 -26.02 15.73 -3.53
N GLY A 201 -26.34 14.96 -4.57
CA GLY A 201 -25.81 15.13 -5.94
C GLY A 201 -24.32 14.83 -6.08
N GLN A 202 -23.75 14.06 -5.13
CA GLN A 202 -22.34 13.70 -5.14
C GLN A 202 -22.09 12.43 -5.98
N PRO A 203 -20.90 12.25 -6.58
CA PRO A 203 -20.54 11.02 -7.28
C PRO A 203 -20.62 9.81 -6.36
N LEU A 204 -21.23 8.72 -6.81
CA LEU A 204 -21.35 7.48 -6.04
C LEU A 204 -20.04 6.73 -5.94
N PHE A 205 -19.83 6.01 -4.85
CA PHE A 205 -18.74 5.05 -4.77
C PHE A 205 -19.06 3.81 -5.62
N ALA A 206 -18.07 3.33 -6.34
CA ALA A 206 -18.23 2.20 -7.25
C ALA A 206 -18.44 0.86 -6.52
N ASN A 207 -17.80 0.67 -5.37
CA ASN A 207 -17.89 -0.55 -4.56
C ASN A 207 -17.57 -0.27 -3.07
N PRO A 208 -17.85 -1.20 -2.15
CA PRO A 208 -17.55 -1.06 -0.73
C PRO A 208 -16.06 -0.81 -0.42
N ARG A 209 -15.13 -1.41 -1.19
CA ARG A 209 -13.70 -1.19 -1.04
C ARG A 209 -13.32 0.28 -1.28
N ASN A 210 -13.77 0.85 -2.41
CA ASN A 210 -13.51 2.25 -2.73
C ASN A 210 -14.17 3.19 -1.72
N ALA A 211 -15.35 2.83 -1.22
CA ALA A 211 -16.04 3.58 -0.19
C ALA A 211 -15.28 3.52 1.15
N ALA A 212 -14.76 2.36 1.56
CA ALA A 212 -13.95 2.21 2.76
C ALA A 212 -12.64 3.01 2.65
N ALA A 213 -11.91 2.87 1.54
CA ALA A 213 -10.68 3.60 1.28
C ALA A 213 -10.92 5.13 1.25
N GLY A 214 -11.95 5.59 0.54
CA GLY A 214 -12.34 7.00 0.50
C GLY A 214 -12.84 7.54 1.84
N SER A 215 -13.36 6.68 2.71
CA SER A 215 -13.81 7.05 4.06
C SER A 215 -12.63 7.22 5.03
N LEU A 216 -11.64 6.34 4.96
CA LEU A 216 -10.45 6.40 5.82
C LEU A 216 -9.45 7.49 5.39
N ARG A 217 -9.52 7.95 4.15
CA ARG A 217 -8.65 9.02 3.61
C ARG A 217 -9.36 10.38 3.59
N GLN A 218 -10.18 10.66 4.60
CA GLN A 218 -10.78 11.98 4.83
C GLN A 218 -9.86 12.81 5.72
N LEU A 219 -9.61 14.05 5.35
CA LEU A 219 -8.81 14.97 6.18
C LEU A 219 -9.51 15.32 7.49
N ASP A 220 -10.84 15.30 7.49
CA ASP A 220 -11.67 15.46 8.69
C ASP A 220 -12.11 14.09 9.22
N PRO A 221 -11.62 13.66 10.39
CA PRO A 221 -12.01 12.40 11.01
C PRO A 221 -13.50 12.30 11.35
N ALA A 222 -14.20 13.43 11.52
CA ALA A 222 -15.65 13.44 11.77
C ALA A 222 -16.44 12.83 10.59
N VAL A 223 -15.96 13.04 9.35
CA VAL A 223 -16.53 12.40 8.16
C VAL A 223 -16.33 10.89 8.20
N THR A 224 -15.17 10.41 8.65
CA THR A 224 -14.90 8.98 8.84
C THR A 224 -15.81 8.40 9.92
N ALA A 225 -15.98 9.11 11.04
CA ALA A 225 -16.82 8.70 12.16
C ALA A 225 -18.30 8.54 11.79
N SER A 226 -18.80 9.35 10.84
CA SER A 226 -20.19 9.26 10.35
C SER A 226 -20.46 8.00 9.53
N ARG A 227 -19.40 7.31 9.09
CA ARG A 227 -19.45 6.07 8.29
C ARG A 227 -19.09 4.89 9.18
N ARG A 228 -19.98 3.92 9.29
CA ARG A 228 -19.83 2.76 10.19
C ARG A 228 -18.82 1.75 9.64
N LEU A 229 -17.55 2.15 9.57
CA LEU A 229 -16.46 1.26 9.20
C LEU A 229 -16.29 0.15 10.24
N ARG A 230 -15.93 -1.05 9.76
CA ARG A 230 -15.56 -2.21 10.57
C ARG A 230 -14.13 -2.63 10.26
N PHE A 231 -13.57 -3.48 11.09
CA PHE A 231 -12.20 -3.95 10.96
C PHE A 231 -12.12 -5.45 11.27
N PHE A 232 -11.30 -6.19 10.54
CA PHE A 232 -10.86 -7.54 10.90
C PHE A 232 -9.35 -7.60 10.97
N ALA A 233 -8.81 -8.08 12.09
CA ALA A 233 -7.40 -8.42 12.22
C ALA A 233 -7.13 -9.75 11.52
N TYR A 234 -6.05 -9.80 10.71
CA TYR A 234 -5.64 -11.00 10.00
C TYR A 234 -4.18 -11.38 10.23
N GLY A 235 -3.47 -10.70 11.12
CA GLY A 235 -2.11 -11.05 11.46
C GLY A 235 -1.36 -9.94 12.19
N VAL A 236 -0.11 -10.22 12.46
CA VAL A 236 0.80 -9.30 13.15
C VAL A 236 1.97 -8.92 12.25
N GLY A 237 2.50 -7.73 12.47
CA GLY A 237 3.72 -7.25 11.86
C GLY A 237 4.89 -7.31 12.85
N SER A 238 5.50 -6.16 13.15
CA SER A 238 6.57 -6.06 14.13
C SER A 238 6.05 -6.25 15.56
N VAL A 239 6.70 -7.11 16.32
CA VAL A 239 6.41 -7.34 17.76
C VAL A 239 7.69 -7.29 18.57
N SER A 240 7.65 -6.76 19.80
CA SER A 240 8.82 -6.67 20.68
C SER A 240 9.28 -8.04 21.21
N HIS A 241 8.37 -9.01 21.31
CA HIS A 241 8.64 -10.42 21.60
C HIS A 241 7.58 -11.31 20.93
N PRO A 242 7.91 -12.57 20.58
CA PRO A 242 6.96 -13.48 19.95
C PRO A 242 5.72 -13.69 20.84
N ILE A 243 4.53 -13.59 20.26
CA ILE A 243 3.25 -13.78 20.93
C ILE A 243 2.67 -15.20 20.74
N ALA A 244 3.19 -15.92 19.74
CA ALA A 244 2.76 -17.26 19.37
C ALA A 244 3.84 -17.95 18.53
N SER A 245 3.74 -19.26 18.37
CA SER A 245 4.55 -20.06 17.45
C SER A 245 3.84 -20.32 16.11
N ARG A 246 2.53 -20.14 16.10
CA ARG A 246 1.65 -20.39 14.94
C ARG A 246 0.77 -19.21 14.65
N HIS A 247 0.42 -19.06 13.37
CA HIS A 247 -0.48 -17.99 12.91
C HIS A 247 -1.87 -18.07 13.56
N SER A 248 -2.43 -19.27 13.67
CA SER A 248 -3.71 -19.50 14.35
C SER A 248 -3.69 -19.10 15.83
N GLU A 249 -2.59 -19.39 16.53
CA GLU A 249 -2.41 -18.98 17.93
C GLU A 249 -2.31 -17.45 18.06
N ALA A 250 -1.65 -16.80 17.10
CA ALA A 250 -1.57 -15.34 17.05
C ALA A 250 -2.97 -14.71 16.85
N LEU A 251 -3.82 -15.28 15.97
CA LEU A 251 -5.20 -14.83 15.81
C LEU A 251 -6.02 -15.00 17.09
N GLU A 252 -5.87 -16.12 17.78
CA GLU A 252 -6.54 -16.31 19.08
C GLU A 252 -6.03 -15.34 20.15
N ARG A 253 -4.74 -15.00 20.14
CA ARG A 253 -4.20 -13.97 21.03
C ARG A 253 -4.78 -12.59 20.72
N LEU A 254 -4.96 -12.25 19.44
CA LEU A 254 -5.62 -11.02 19.00
C LEU A 254 -7.09 -10.97 19.49
N LYS A 255 -7.84 -12.07 19.42
CA LYS A 255 -9.19 -12.14 19.99
C LYS A 255 -9.20 -11.88 21.50
N GLN A 256 -8.25 -12.46 22.25
CA GLN A 256 -8.10 -12.20 23.69
C GLN A 256 -7.85 -10.71 23.99
N TRP A 257 -7.16 -10.00 23.11
CA TRP A 257 -6.96 -8.55 23.21
C TRP A 257 -8.10 -7.71 22.60
N ARG A 258 -9.26 -8.36 22.33
CA ARG A 258 -10.50 -7.75 21.80
C ARG A 258 -10.41 -7.25 20.36
N PHE A 259 -9.47 -7.73 19.56
CA PHE A 259 -9.55 -7.50 18.12
C PHE A 259 -10.63 -8.39 17.49
N PRO A 260 -11.46 -7.85 16.59
CA PRO A 260 -12.31 -8.69 15.75
C PRO A 260 -11.42 -9.49 14.78
N VAL A 261 -11.51 -10.79 14.86
CA VAL A 261 -10.92 -11.75 13.92
C VAL A 261 -12.08 -12.48 13.23
N ASN A 262 -11.94 -12.73 11.94
CA ASN A 262 -13.01 -13.38 11.18
C ASN A 262 -13.25 -14.80 11.70
N ASP A 263 -14.49 -15.11 12.07
CA ASP A 263 -14.85 -16.41 12.65
C ASP A 263 -14.85 -17.56 11.62
N HIS A 264 -14.83 -17.24 10.33
CA HIS A 264 -14.77 -18.22 9.25
C HIS A 264 -13.32 -18.65 8.93
N THR A 265 -12.40 -18.48 9.86
CA THR A 265 -11.03 -18.98 9.76
C THR A 265 -11.00 -20.49 10.00
N ARG A 266 -10.27 -21.24 9.16
CA ARG A 266 -10.14 -22.72 9.28
C ARG A 266 -8.68 -23.13 9.22
N ILE A 267 -8.29 -24.05 10.12
CA ILE A 267 -6.99 -24.73 10.05
C ILE A 267 -7.19 -25.99 9.19
N SER A 268 -6.32 -26.21 8.22
CA SER A 268 -6.36 -27.33 7.30
C SER A 268 -5.01 -28.07 7.27
N THR A 269 -5.04 -29.39 7.46
CA THR A 269 -3.88 -30.23 7.31
C THR A 269 -3.74 -30.61 5.83
N GLY A 270 -2.71 -30.10 5.18
CA GLY A 270 -2.47 -30.26 3.75
C GLY A 270 -3.33 -29.37 2.86
N ILE A 271 -2.95 -29.30 1.59
CA ILE A 271 -3.59 -28.40 0.61
C ILE A 271 -5.02 -28.83 0.24
N ALA A 272 -5.36 -30.11 0.38
CA ALA A 272 -6.69 -30.62 0.06
C ALA A 272 -7.80 -29.94 0.88
N GLY A 273 -7.59 -29.78 2.21
CA GLY A 273 -8.54 -29.08 3.07
C GLY A 273 -8.62 -27.59 2.75
N ALA A 274 -7.53 -26.96 2.31
CA ALA A 274 -7.55 -25.56 1.86
C ALA A 274 -8.37 -25.41 0.56
N ARG A 275 -8.26 -26.35 -0.39
CA ARG A 275 -9.09 -26.37 -1.61
C ARG A 275 -10.58 -26.51 -1.29
N GLU A 276 -10.91 -27.41 -0.35
CA GLU A 276 -12.30 -27.59 0.08
C GLU A 276 -12.87 -26.29 0.66
N PHE A 277 -12.13 -25.59 1.51
CA PHE A 277 -12.51 -24.30 2.06
C PHE A 277 -12.71 -23.24 0.96
N CYS A 278 -11.81 -23.18 -0.02
CA CYS A 278 -11.93 -22.27 -1.16
C CYS A 278 -13.21 -22.54 -1.97
N ARG A 279 -13.51 -23.82 -2.24
CA ARG A 279 -14.72 -24.23 -2.97
C ARG A 279 -16.01 -23.91 -2.20
N GLU A 280 -16.01 -24.18 -0.90
CA GLU A 280 -17.14 -23.85 0.00
C GLU A 280 -17.47 -22.36 -0.09
N TRP A 281 -16.47 -21.49 0.13
CA TRP A 281 -16.71 -20.05 0.19
C TRP A 281 -16.95 -19.40 -1.18
N ALA A 282 -16.48 -19.99 -2.25
CA ALA A 282 -16.88 -19.56 -3.61
C ALA A 282 -18.40 -19.63 -3.80
N GLY A 283 -19.06 -20.65 -3.23
CA GLY A 283 -20.52 -20.79 -3.25
C GLY A 283 -21.27 -19.90 -2.24
N ARG A 284 -20.68 -19.71 -1.06
CA ARG A 284 -21.32 -19.07 0.09
C ARG A 284 -21.03 -17.58 0.24
N ARG A 285 -20.21 -16.98 -0.60
CA ARG A 285 -19.78 -15.57 -0.48
C ARG A 285 -20.91 -14.54 -0.36
N ARG A 286 -22.13 -14.88 -0.86
CA ARG A 286 -23.31 -14.02 -0.81
C ARG A 286 -24.08 -14.08 0.52
N GLU A 287 -23.73 -15.01 1.42
CA GLU A 287 -24.32 -15.13 2.75
C GLU A 287 -23.77 -14.08 3.73
N LEU A 288 -22.65 -13.45 3.37
CA LEU A 288 -21.97 -12.47 4.21
C LEU A 288 -22.57 -11.06 4.04
N ASP A 289 -22.51 -10.28 5.11
CA ASP A 289 -22.90 -8.86 5.11
C ASP A 289 -21.76 -7.93 4.60
N TYR A 290 -20.63 -8.49 4.16
CA TYR A 290 -19.47 -7.82 3.59
C TYR A 290 -18.94 -8.57 2.36
N LEU A 291 -18.14 -7.90 1.53
CA LEU A 291 -17.61 -8.51 0.32
C LEU A 291 -16.28 -9.22 0.59
N ILE A 292 -16.10 -10.35 -0.09
CA ILE A 292 -14.84 -11.10 -0.18
C ILE A 292 -14.52 -11.38 -1.64
N ASP A 293 -13.24 -11.29 -1.99
CA ASP A 293 -12.75 -11.52 -3.36
C ASP A 293 -12.00 -12.86 -3.50
N GLY A 294 -11.92 -13.62 -2.41
CA GLY A 294 -11.22 -14.91 -2.39
C GLY A 294 -10.99 -15.46 -0.98
N VAL A 295 -10.02 -16.33 -0.88
CA VAL A 295 -9.50 -16.94 0.36
C VAL A 295 -7.99 -16.73 0.41
N VAL A 296 -7.46 -16.41 1.58
CA VAL A 296 -6.01 -16.38 1.82
C VAL A 296 -5.60 -17.68 2.51
N VAL A 297 -4.67 -18.40 1.90
CA VAL A 297 -4.09 -19.64 2.44
C VAL A 297 -2.68 -19.32 2.91
N LYS A 298 -2.41 -19.54 4.20
CA LYS A 298 -1.14 -19.21 4.86
C LYS A 298 -0.57 -20.45 5.54
N VAL A 299 0.74 -20.67 5.46
CA VAL A 299 1.42 -21.68 6.29
C VAL A 299 1.23 -21.30 7.75
N ASN A 300 0.79 -22.24 8.60
CA ASN A 300 0.44 -21.94 10.00
C ASN A 300 1.66 -21.73 10.90
N ASP A 301 2.74 -22.46 10.67
CA ASP A 301 3.96 -22.44 11.50
C ASP A 301 4.86 -21.24 11.16
N PHE A 302 5.16 -20.36 12.12
CA PHE A 302 5.99 -19.18 11.92
C PHE A 302 7.45 -19.50 11.61
N ALA A 303 8.00 -20.59 12.15
CA ALA A 303 9.37 -21.00 11.83
C ALA A 303 9.48 -21.44 10.35
N LEU A 304 8.44 -22.08 9.80
CA LEU A 304 8.36 -22.37 8.37
C LEU A 304 8.17 -21.10 7.53
N GLN A 305 7.36 -20.14 7.99
CA GLN A 305 7.21 -18.85 7.30
C GLN A 305 8.55 -18.10 7.22
N ASP A 306 9.32 -18.06 8.30
CA ASP A 306 10.64 -17.43 8.34
C ASP A 306 11.63 -18.11 7.39
N ARG A 307 11.63 -19.46 7.33
CA ARG A 307 12.46 -20.22 6.40
C ARG A 307 12.09 -19.95 4.93
N LEU A 308 10.81 -19.88 4.63
CA LEU A 308 10.29 -19.61 3.28
C LEU A 308 10.57 -18.19 2.82
N GLY A 309 10.49 -17.23 3.75
CA GLY A 309 10.75 -15.82 3.45
C GLY A 309 9.81 -15.25 2.40
N ALA A 310 10.29 -14.24 1.69
CA ALA A 310 9.51 -13.53 0.66
C ALA A 310 10.33 -13.37 -0.63
N VAL A 311 9.63 -13.14 -1.73
CA VAL A 311 10.16 -12.52 -2.95
C VAL A 311 9.88 -11.01 -2.92
N SER A 312 10.35 -10.27 -3.91
CA SER A 312 10.32 -8.79 -3.89
C SER A 312 8.99 -8.16 -3.45
N ARG A 313 7.85 -8.78 -3.73
CA ARG A 313 6.52 -8.19 -3.46
C ARG A 313 5.55 -9.12 -2.74
N SER A 314 5.88 -10.40 -2.54
CA SER A 314 4.96 -11.37 -1.92
C SER A 314 5.69 -12.40 -1.06
N PRO A 315 5.08 -12.85 0.05
CA PRO A 315 5.59 -13.94 0.85
C PRO A 315 5.48 -15.27 0.07
N ARG A 316 6.44 -16.20 0.27
CA ARG A 316 6.36 -17.55 -0.30
C ARG A 316 5.41 -18.46 0.49
N TRP A 317 5.09 -18.09 1.72
CA TRP A 317 4.28 -18.86 2.66
C TRP A 317 2.79 -18.54 2.63
N ALA A 318 2.35 -17.59 1.77
CA ALA A 318 0.94 -17.25 1.64
C ALA A 318 0.55 -17.01 0.18
N ILE A 319 -0.69 -17.36 -0.15
CA ILE A 319 -1.29 -17.15 -1.47
C ILE A 319 -2.75 -16.73 -1.32
N ALA A 320 -3.23 -15.88 -2.23
CA ALA A 320 -4.62 -15.49 -2.33
C ALA A 320 -5.29 -16.31 -3.46
N TYR A 321 -6.15 -17.24 -3.08
CA TYR A 321 -7.04 -17.90 -4.03
C TYR A 321 -8.20 -16.97 -4.37
N LYS A 322 -8.26 -16.53 -5.62
CA LYS A 322 -9.30 -15.64 -6.12
C LYS A 322 -10.49 -16.42 -6.64
N PHE A 323 -11.69 -16.02 -6.23
CA PHE A 323 -12.91 -16.61 -6.79
C PHE A 323 -13.02 -16.27 -8.28
N ALA A 324 -13.72 -17.15 -9.00
CA ALA A 324 -14.05 -16.87 -10.39
C ALA A 324 -14.76 -15.52 -10.49
N ALA A 325 -14.27 -14.69 -11.42
CA ALA A 325 -14.88 -13.40 -11.67
C ALA A 325 -16.34 -13.53 -12.08
N GLU A 326 -17.20 -12.67 -11.56
CA GLU A 326 -18.59 -12.60 -12.03
C GLU A 326 -18.59 -12.15 -13.49
N ARG A 327 -19.42 -12.81 -14.29
CA ARG A 327 -19.57 -12.54 -15.71
C ARG A 327 -20.96 -12.02 -16.00
N ALA A 328 -21.06 -11.14 -16.98
CA ALA A 328 -22.35 -10.71 -17.53
C ALA A 328 -22.24 -10.63 -19.06
N ILE A 329 -23.38 -10.70 -19.72
CA ILE A 329 -23.47 -10.52 -21.16
C ILE A 329 -24.03 -9.13 -21.43
N THR A 330 -23.36 -8.39 -22.33
CA THR A 330 -23.80 -7.07 -22.77
C THR A 330 -23.43 -6.84 -24.24
N THR A 331 -23.84 -5.71 -24.81
CA THR A 331 -23.59 -5.38 -26.22
C THR A 331 -22.46 -4.35 -26.34
N VAL A 332 -21.57 -4.55 -27.29
CA VAL A 332 -20.54 -3.58 -27.67
C VAL A 332 -21.19 -2.47 -28.51
N ARG A 333 -21.26 -1.26 -27.95
CA ARG A 333 -21.79 -0.08 -28.65
C ARG A 333 -20.78 0.50 -29.62
N ASP A 334 -19.51 0.57 -29.21
CA ASP A 334 -18.40 1.10 -29.98
C ASP A 334 -17.07 0.54 -29.47
N ILE A 335 -16.00 0.67 -30.28
CA ILE A 335 -14.63 0.34 -29.90
C ILE A 335 -13.78 1.60 -30.09
N VAL A 336 -13.41 2.23 -28.99
CA VAL A 336 -12.58 3.44 -28.97
C VAL A 336 -11.13 3.10 -28.67
N VAL A 337 -10.19 3.85 -29.26
CA VAL A 337 -8.76 3.64 -29.03
C VAL A 337 -8.21 4.75 -28.16
N GLN A 338 -7.72 4.38 -26.97
CA GLN A 338 -7.05 5.29 -26.04
C GLN A 338 -5.55 5.31 -26.30
N VAL A 339 -4.92 6.45 -26.05
CA VAL A 339 -3.47 6.63 -26.22
C VAL A 339 -2.84 6.82 -24.84
N GLY A 340 -2.06 5.84 -24.41
CA GLY A 340 -1.38 5.87 -23.14
C GLY A 340 -0.08 6.69 -23.14
N ARG A 341 0.54 6.81 -21.99
CA ARG A 341 1.79 7.56 -21.71
C ARG A 341 2.93 7.25 -22.68
N THR A 342 3.12 5.98 -23.00
CA THR A 342 4.19 5.50 -23.90
C THR A 342 3.77 5.51 -25.38
N GLY A 343 2.66 6.20 -25.71
CA GLY A 343 2.09 6.18 -27.04
C GLY A 343 1.27 4.92 -27.35
N ALA A 344 1.20 3.95 -26.47
CA ALA A 344 0.46 2.71 -26.68
C ALA A 344 -1.02 2.98 -27.00
N LEU A 345 -1.51 2.44 -28.11
CA LEU A 345 -2.89 2.48 -28.52
C LEU A 345 -3.62 1.28 -27.89
N THR A 346 -4.48 1.56 -26.93
CA THR A 346 -5.24 0.53 -26.21
C THR A 346 -6.71 0.61 -26.63
N PRO A 347 -7.24 -0.41 -27.32
CA PRO A 347 -8.65 -0.46 -27.65
C PRO A 347 -9.49 -0.80 -26.41
N VAL A 348 -10.63 -0.11 -26.30
CA VAL A 348 -11.59 -0.21 -25.20
C VAL A 348 -12.98 -0.34 -25.79
N ALA A 349 -13.71 -1.38 -25.41
CA ALA A 349 -15.12 -1.53 -25.78
C ALA A 349 -15.99 -0.58 -24.95
N GLU A 350 -16.79 0.25 -25.59
CA GLU A 350 -17.91 0.93 -24.98
C GLU A 350 -19.12 0.01 -25.01
N LEU A 351 -19.71 -0.22 -23.85
CA LEU A 351 -20.70 -1.26 -23.64
C LEU A 351 -22.07 -0.67 -23.29
N GLU A 352 -23.11 -1.38 -23.61
CA GLU A 352 -24.37 -1.16 -22.89
C GLU A 352 -24.14 -1.40 -21.40
N PRO A 353 -24.57 -0.47 -20.51
CA PRO A 353 -24.33 -0.59 -19.09
C PRO A 353 -24.89 -1.91 -18.53
N VAL A 354 -24.03 -2.68 -17.86
CA VAL A 354 -24.38 -3.95 -17.24
C VAL A 354 -23.83 -4.02 -15.82
N THR A 355 -24.56 -4.65 -14.91
CA THR A 355 -24.12 -4.80 -13.52
C THR A 355 -23.31 -6.09 -13.37
N ILE A 356 -22.06 -5.97 -12.86
CA ILE A 356 -21.17 -7.10 -12.56
C ILE A 356 -20.61 -6.89 -11.14
N GLY A 357 -20.88 -7.84 -10.23
CA GLY A 357 -20.42 -7.72 -8.84
C GLY A 357 -20.94 -6.46 -8.13
N GLY A 358 -22.18 -6.06 -8.42
CA GLY A 358 -22.83 -4.88 -7.84
C GLY A 358 -22.34 -3.53 -8.42
N VAL A 359 -21.47 -3.54 -9.44
CA VAL A 359 -20.94 -2.34 -10.11
C VAL A 359 -21.44 -2.26 -11.53
N THR A 360 -21.91 -1.09 -11.97
CA THR A 360 -22.27 -0.84 -13.35
C THR A 360 -21.03 -0.68 -14.20
N VAL A 361 -20.87 -1.55 -15.20
CA VAL A 361 -19.78 -1.56 -16.18
C VAL A 361 -20.33 -1.06 -17.50
N SER A 362 -19.74 0.02 -18.02
CA SER A 362 -20.04 0.61 -19.34
C SER A 362 -18.83 0.63 -20.29
N ARG A 363 -17.67 0.20 -19.82
CA ARG A 363 -16.42 0.11 -20.58
C ARG A 363 -15.62 -1.12 -20.16
N ALA A 364 -14.98 -1.78 -21.12
CA ALA A 364 -14.11 -2.93 -20.85
C ALA A 364 -12.88 -2.89 -21.76
N THR A 365 -11.72 -3.27 -21.21
CA THR A 365 -10.50 -3.33 -22.02
C THR A 365 -10.59 -4.46 -23.04
N LEU A 366 -10.00 -4.22 -24.20
CA LEU A 366 -9.75 -5.22 -25.24
C LEU A 366 -8.25 -5.54 -25.33
N HIS A 367 -7.44 -4.99 -24.41
CA HIS A 367 -6.00 -5.15 -24.24
C HIS A 367 -5.19 -4.63 -25.45
N ASN A 368 -5.24 -5.26 -26.61
CA ASN A 368 -4.51 -4.92 -27.82
C ASN A 368 -5.22 -5.47 -29.07
N GLU A 369 -4.68 -5.15 -30.24
CA GLU A 369 -5.24 -5.57 -31.52
C GLU A 369 -5.25 -7.11 -31.71
N ASP A 370 -4.21 -7.81 -31.23
CA ASP A 370 -4.12 -9.25 -31.34
C ASP A 370 -5.21 -9.97 -30.54
N GLU A 371 -5.53 -9.43 -29.35
CA GLU A 371 -6.63 -9.92 -28.52
C GLU A 371 -7.99 -9.70 -29.17
N ILE A 372 -8.20 -8.55 -29.83
CA ILE A 372 -9.42 -8.32 -30.60
C ILE A 372 -9.55 -9.29 -31.74
N ARG A 373 -8.47 -9.51 -32.51
CA ARG A 373 -8.46 -10.47 -33.61
C ARG A 373 -8.69 -11.90 -33.12
N ARG A 374 -8.04 -12.27 -32.02
CA ARG A 374 -8.16 -13.60 -31.43
C ARG A 374 -9.58 -13.90 -30.96
N LYS A 375 -10.22 -12.90 -30.34
CA LYS A 375 -11.60 -12.98 -29.84
C LYS A 375 -12.62 -12.65 -30.92
N ASP A 376 -12.20 -12.05 -32.02
CA ASP A 376 -13.03 -11.53 -33.13
C ASP A 376 -14.15 -10.60 -32.63
N VAL A 377 -13.81 -9.63 -31.76
CA VAL A 377 -14.78 -8.69 -31.20
C VAL A 377 -15.11 -7.60 -32.22
N ARG A 378 -16.41 -7.36 -32.46
CA ARG A 378 -16.92 -6.36 -33.39
C ARG A 378 -17.94 -5.45 -32.72
N VAL A 379 -18.12 -4.26 -33.26
CA VAL A 379 -19.21 -3.36 -32.86
C VAL A 379 -20.54 -4.04 -33.11
N GLY A 380 -21.46 -3.97 -32.19
CA GLY A 380 -22.76 -4.65 -32.20
C GLY A 380 -22.77 -6.07 -31.61
N ASP A 381 -21.61 -6.66 -31.36
CA ASP A 381 -21.55 -7.99 -30.75
C ASP A 381 -22.11 -8.02 -29.34
N ARG A 382 -22.78 -9.11 -28.99
CA ARG A 382 -22.98 -9.51 -27.61
C ARG A 382 -21.73 -10.18 -27.07
N VAL A 383 -21.23 -9.68 -25.96
CA VAL A 383 -19.97 -10.11 -25.38
C VAL A 383 -20.13 -10.51 -23.92
N VAL A 384 -19.35 -11.52 -23.52
CA VAL A 384 -19.17 -11.89 -22.12
C VAL A 384 -18.13 -10.97 -21.53
N VAL A 385 -18.50 -10.21 -20.50
CA VAL A 385 -17.62 -9.29 -19.78
C VAL A 385 -17.40 -9.81 -18.37
N GLN A 386 -16.19 -9.71 -17.85
CA GLN A 386 -15.84 -9.98 -16.46
C GLN A 386 -15.00 -8.84 -15.88
N ARG A 387 -14.90 -8.80 -14.56
CA ARG A 387 -13.99 -7.87 -13.87
C ARG A 387 -12.75 -8.65 -13.41
N ALA A 388 -11.63 -8.48 -14.12
CA ALA A 388 -10.37 -9.12 -13.77
C ALA A 388 -9.90 -8.64 -12.37
N GLY A 389 -9.72 -9.58 -11.44
CA GLY A 389 -9.37 -9.27 -10.04
C GLY A 389 -10.38 -8.38 -9.33
N ASP A 390 -11.63 -8.38 -9.75
CA ASP A 390 -12.72 -7.50 -9.30
C ASP A 390 -12.47 -5.99 -9.49
N VAL A 391 -11.51 -5.61 -10.33
CA VAL A 391 -11.13 -4.21 -10.54
C VAL A 391 -11.33 -3.75 -11.98
N ILE A 392 -10.71 -4.41 -12.97
CA ILE A 392 -10.67 -3.96 -14.36
C ILE A 392 -11.65 -4.78 -15.20
N PRO A 393 -12.68 -4.15 -15.80
CA PRO A 393 -13.56 -4.84 -16.74
C PRO A 393 -12.81 -5.22 -18.02
N GLU A 394 -13.00 -6.46 -18.49
CA GLU A 394 -12.45 -6.96 -19.75
C GLU A 394 -13.48 -7.80 -20.52
N VAL A 395 -13.38 -7.77 -21.83
CA VAL A 395 -14.15 -8.67 -22.70
C VAL A 395 -13.46 -10.02 -22.76
N VAL A 396 -14.17 -11.07 -22.35
CA VAL A 396 -13.65 -12.46 -22.31
C VAL A 396 -13.89 -13.18 -23.62
N ALA A 397 -15.12 -13.10 -24.14
CA ALA A 397 -15.56 -13.84 -25.32
C ALA A 397 -16.72 -13.13 -26.01
N VAL A 398 -16.94 -13.47 -27.26
CA VAL A 398 -18.10 -13.05 -28.06
C VAL A 398 -19.13 -14.18 -28.07
N VAL A 399 -20.42 -13.81 -28.00
CA VAL A 399 -21.55 -14.72 -28.19
C VAL A 399 -21.86 -14.76 -29.69
N LEU A 400 -21.20 -15.66 -30.39
CA LEU A 400 -21.23 -15.72 -31.86
C LEU A 400 -22.62 -16.03 -32.45
N GLU A 401 -23.45 -16.73 -31.68
CA GLU A 401 -24.81 -17.09 -32.08
C GLU A 401 -25.71 -15.87 -32.30
N ASP A 402 -25.43 -14.77 -31.61
CA ASP A 402 -26.21 -13.53 -31.64
C ASP A 402 -25.57 -12.45 -32.55
N ARG A 403 -24.51 -12.77 -33.31
CA ARG A 403 -23.81 -11.80 -34.15
C ARG A 403 -24.60 -11.42 -35.38
N ASP A 404 -24.66 -10.11 -35.65
CA ASP A 404 -25.13 -9.61 -36.96
C ASP A 404 -24.18 -10.06 -38.08
N PRO A 405 -24.67 -10.73 -39.13
CA PRO A 405 -23.85 -11.16 -40.26
C PRO A 405 -23.16 -9.98 -40.98
N GLY A 406 -23.69 -8.77 -40.84
CA GLY A 406 -23.13 -7.54 -41.40
C GLY A 406 -22.04 -6.86 -40.57
N ALA A 407 -21.79 -7.33 -39.34
CA ALA A 407 -20.80 -6.74 -38.46
C ALA A 407 -19.37 -6.83 -39.04
N GLN A 408 -18.72 -5.67 -39.16
CA GLN A 408 -17.37 -5.57 -39.74
C GLN A 408 -16.29 -5.84 -38.68
N PRO A 409 -15.18 -6.53 -39.02
CA PRO A 409 -14.03 -6.67 -38.16
C PRO A 409 -13.46 -5.31 -37.78
N PHE A 410 -13.05 -5.17 -36.51
CA PHE A 410 -12.38 -3.96 -36.05
C PHE A 410 -11.00 -3.84 -36.70
N GLN A 411 -10.66 -2.62 -37.09
CA GLN A 411 -9.34 -2.27 -37.61
C GLN A 411 -8.70 -1.20 -36.70
N MET A 412 -7.46 -1.44 -36.31
CA MET A 412 -6.69 -0.42 -35.59
C MET A 412 -6.48 0.78 -36.53
N PRO A 413 -6.62 2.02 -36.03
CA PRO A 413 -6.36 3.20 -36.84
C PRO A 413 -4.87 3.26 -37.23
N ASP A 414 -4.59 3.61 -38.46
CA ASP A 414 -3.26 3.87 -39.03
C ASP A 414 -2.68 5.23 -38.64
N ARG A 415 -3.51 6.05 -37.97
CA ARG A 415 -3.13 7.33 -37.38
C ARG A 415 -3.58 7.43 -35.93
N CYS A 416 -2.79 8.15 -35.14
CA CYS A 416 -3.11 8.39 -33.74
C CYS A 416 -4.43 9.16 -33.59
N PRO A 417 -5.43 8.65 -32.84
CA PRO A 417 -6.72 9.33 -32.70
C PRO A 417 -6.62 10.66 -31.93
N SER A 418 -5.55 10.90 -31.18
CA SER A 418 -5.34 12.13 -30.42
C SER A 418 -4.64 13.23 -31.22
N CYS A 419 -3.66 12.89 -32.06
CA CYS A 419 -2.84 13.90 -32.72
C CYS A 419 -2.78 13.77 -34.25
N GLY A 420 -3.44 12.78 -34.88
CA GLY A 420 -3.37 12.50 -36.30
C GLY A 420 -2.00 12.05 -36.82
N GLY A 421 -1.00 11.95 -35.94
CA GLY A 421 0.36 11.53 -36.30
C GLY A 421 0.47 10.04 -36.63
N PRO A 422 1.62 9.61 -37.22
CA PRO A 422 1.83 8.20 -37.55
C PRO A 422 1.86 7.31 -36.35
N VAL A 423 1.41 6.06 -36.54
CA VAL A 423 1.54 4.99 -35.58
C VAL A 423 2.46 3.90 -36.12
N SER A 424 3.15 3.19 -35.25
CA SER A 424 4.05 2.09 -35.63
C SER A 424 3.85 0.92 -34.66
N ARG A 425 4.05 -0.28 -35.16
CA ARG A 425 4.14 -1.50 -34.38
C ARG A 425 5.48 -2.17 -34.67
N GLU A 426 6.30 -2.34 -33.65
CA GLU A 426 7.58 -3.04 -33.79
C GLU A 426 7.34 -4.53 -34.02
N GLU A 427 8.23 -5.16 -34.79
CA GLU A 427 8.16 -6.60 -35.04
C GLU A 427 8.31 -7.38 -33.74
N GLY A 428 7.37 -8.29 -33.46
CA GLY A 428 7.31 -9.05 -32.21
C GLY A 428 6.59 -8.36 -31.06
N GLU A 429 6.19 -7.08 -31.18
CA GLU A 429 5.35 -6.41 -30.17
C GLU A 429 3.85 -6.56 -30.49
N ALA A 430 3.05 -6.78 -29.42
CA ALA A 430 1.59 -6.81 -29.53
C ALA A 430 0.93 -5.41 -29.54
N VAL A 431 1.72 -4.33 -29.37
CA VAL A 431 1.21 -3.00 -29.10
C VAL A 431 1.57 -2.03 -30.23
N THR A 432 0.55 -1.45 -30.87
CA THR A 432 0.70 -0.32 -31.79
C THR A 432 0.90 0.98 -31.01
N ARG A 433 1.79 1.86 -31.45
CA ARG A 433 2.16 3.10 -30.74
C ARG A 433 2.13 4.33 -31.63
N CYS A 434 1.67 5.44 -31.07
CA CYS A 434 1.87 6.76 -31.65
C CYS A 434 3.34 7.17 -31.48
N THR A 435 4.01 7.46 -32.59
CA THR A 435 5.43 7.87 -32.62
C THR A 435 5.63 9.37 -32.46
N ASN A 436 4.54 10.15 -32.43
CA ASN A 436 4.62 11.60 -32.25
C ASN A 436 4.90 11.96 -30.79
N TYR A 437 6.13 12.35 -30.46
CA TYR A 437 6.54 12.80 -29.14
C TYR A 437 5.70 13.97 -28.59
N SER A 438 5.19 14.84 -29.47
CA SER A 438 4.35 15.99 -29.11
C SER A 438 2.86 15.67 -29.01
N CYS A 439 2.47 14.40 -29.06
CA CYS A 439 1.08 13.98 -28.93
C CYS A 439 0.44 14.49 -27.63
N PRO A 440 -0.69 15.22 -27.69
CA PRO A 440 -1.34 15.78 -26.50
C PRO A 440 -1.70 14.73 -25.44
N ALA A 441 -2.21 13.57 -25.86
CA ALA A 441 -2.53 12.48 -24.94
C ALA A 441 -1.29 11.95 -24.23
N GLN A 442 -0.15 11.80 -24.91
CA GLN A 442 1.09 11.38 -24.29
C GLN A 442 1.65 12.44 -23.32
N LYS A 443 1.49 13.73 -23.64
CA LYS A 443 1.90 14.82 -22.75
C LYS A 443 1.11 14.78 -21.44
N LEU A 444 -0.21 14.66 -21.53
CA LEU A 444 -1.07 14.57 -20.36
C LEU A 444 -0.70 13.36 -19.47
N GLU A 445 -0.62 12.19 -20.07
CA GLU A 445 -0.31 10.96 -19.33
C GLU A 445 1.10 10.97 -18.70
N ARG A 446 2.08 11.61 -19.35
CA ARG A 446 3.41 11.82 -18.75
C ARG A 446 3.37 12.75 -17.56
N LEU A 447 2.61 13.85 -17.62
CA LEU A 447 2.43 14.77 -16.50
C LEU A 447 1.68 14.08 -15.34
N VAL A 448 0.62 13.31 -15.63
CA VAL A 448 -0.11 12.54 -14.62
C VAL A 448 0.83 11.53 -13.93
N HIS A 449 1.64 10.82 -14.70
CA HIS A 449 2.62 9.90 -14.13
C HIS A 449 3.67 10.65 -13.29
N PHE A 450 4.22 11.73 -13.80
CA PHE A 450 5.22 12.54 -13.10
C PHE A 450 4.70 13.06 -11.76
N CYS A 451 3.46 13.55 -11.70
CA CYS A 451 2.83 14.06 -10.49
C CYS A 451 2.35 12.95 -9.54
N SER A 452 2.32 11.68 -9.99
CA SER A 452 1.75 10.58 -9.21
C SER A 452 2.45 10.37 -7.87
N LYS A 453 1.73 9.75 -6.92
CA LYS A 453 2.19 9.50 -5.55
C LYS A 453 3.49 8.67 -5.49
N SER A 454 3.66 7.70 -6.36
CA SER A 454 4.88 6.88 -6.45
C SER A 454 6.05 7.59 -7.14
N ALA A 455 5.77 8.66 -7.90
CA ALA A 455 6.77 9.47 -8.59
C ALA A 455 7.13 10.71 -7.77
N MET A 456 6.79 11.91 -8.25
CA MET A 456 7.15 13.17 -7.58
C MET A 456 6.19 13.56 -6.45
N ASP A 457 5.05 12.88 -6.28
CA ASP A 457 4.07 13.07 -5.22
C ASP A 457 3.55 14.51 -5.13
N ILE A 458 3.12 15.03 -6.26
CA ILE A 458 2.56 16.40 -6.34
C ILE A 458 1.04 16.32 -6.15
N ASP A 459 0.59 16.61 -4.94
CA ASP A 459 -0.81 16.60 -4.58
C ASP A 459 -1.60 17.78 -5.16
N GLY A 460 -2.90 17.56 -5.42
CA GLY A 460 -3.82 18.58 -5.93
C GLY A 460 -3.78 18.79 -7.43
N VAL A 461 -2.84 18.17 -8.16
CA VAL A 461 -2.73 18.19 -9.63
C VAL A 461 -3.17 16.84 -10.22
N GLY A 462 -4.47 16.61 -10.22
CA GLY A 462 -5.05 15.43 -10.88
C GLY A 462 -5.15 15.58 -12.41
N PRO A 463 -5.59 14.51 -13.13
CA PRO A 463 -5.69 14.52 -14.60
C PRO A 463 -6.51 15.69 -15.14
N ALA A 464 -7.62 16.07 -14.49
CA ALA A 464 -8.45 17.20 -14.91
C ALA A 464 -7.73 18.55 -14.77
N THR A 465 -6.99 18.77 -13.69
CA THR A 465 -6.18 19.99 -13.49
C THR A 465 -5.06 20.06 -14.49
N LEU A 466 -4.35 18.96 -14.74
CA LEU A 466 -3.27 18.89 -15.75
C LEU A 466 -3.79 19.09 -17.18
N ALA A 467 -4.96 18.57 -17.50
CA ALA A 467 -5.59 18.81 -18.79
C ALA A 467 -5.87 20.30 -19.01
N GLN A 468 -6.43 21.00 -18.02
CA GLN A 468 -6.66 22.44 -18.10
C GLN A 468 -5.34 23.25 -18.22
N LEU A 469 -4.29 22.86 -17.49
CA LEU A 469 -2.96 23.50 -17.59
C LEU A 469 -2.36 23.34 -18.98
N LEU A 470 -2.49 22.14 -19.59
CA LEU A 470 -2.06 21.88 -20.96
C LEU A 470 -2.88 22.67 -22.00
N GLU A 471 -4.20 22.69 -21.85
CA GLU A 471 -5.12 23.39 -22.78
C GLU A 471 -4.86 24.91 -22.76
N LYS A 472 -4.62 25.47 -21.57
CA LYS A 472 -4.29 26.90 -21.44
C LYS A 472 -2.83 27.24 -21.80
N GLY A 473 -2.02 26.24 -22.17
CA GLY A 473 -0.61 26.42 -22.52
C GLY A 473 0.29 26.86 -21.34
N LEU A 474 -0.20 26.72 -20.09
CA LEU A 474 0.55 27.05 -18.86
C LEU A 474 1.62 26.02 -18.54
N VAL A 475 1.41 24.77 -18.97
CA VAL A 475 2.33 23.65 -18.81
C VAL A 475 2.39 22.87 -20.12
N SER A 476 3.56 22.49 -20.56
CA SER A 476 3.79 21.63 -21.74
C SER A 476 4.67 20.41 -21.42
N GLU A 477 5.46 20.50 -20.37
CA GLU A 477 6.35 19.44 -19.87
C GLU A 477 6.49 19.52 -18.34
N PRO A 478 7.01 18.49 -17.68
CA PRO A 478 7.14 18.47 -16.22
C PRO A 478 7.92 19.65 -15.60
N ALA A 479 8.94 20.18 -16.29
CA ALA A 479 9.73 21.32 -15.82
C ALA A 479 8.89 22.61 -15.66
N ASP A 480 7.82 22.76 -16.43
CA ASP A 480 6.96 23.94 -16.38
C ASP A 480 6.13 23.99 -15.09
N LEU A 481 5.84 22.84 -14.46
CA LEU A 481 5.15 22.78 -13.18
C LEU A 481 5.86 23.60 -12.09
N TYR A 482 7.19 23.60 -12.09
CA TYR A 482 8.02 24.33 -11.13
C TYR A 482 8.14 25.84 -11.37
N ARG A 483 7.51 26.32 -12.45
CA ARG A 483 7.43 27.76 -12.81
C ARG A 483 6.03 28.35 -12.60
N LEU A 484 5.04 27.51 -12.26
CA LEU A 484 3.67 27.94 -12.02
C LEU A 484 3.60 28.93 -10.87
N ARG A 485 2.78 29.96 -11.06
CA ARG A 485 2.45 30.95 -10.05
C ARG A 485 1.01 30.76 -9.57
N LYS A 486 0.68 31.38 -8.47
CA LYS A 486 -0.66 31.32 -7.89
C LYS A 486 -1.72 31.82 -8.85
N GLU A 487 -1.41 32.90 -9.56
CA GLU A 487 -2.30 33.52 -10.56
C GLU A 487 -2.61 32.57 -11.72
N ASP A 488 -1.66 31.71 -12.11
CA ASP A 488 -1.85 30.71 -13.17
C ASP A 488 -2.85 29.64 -12.72
N LEU A 489 -2.74 29.19 -11.47
CA LEU A 489 -3.63 28.16 -10.90
C LEU A 489 -5.05 28.69 -10.64
N LEU A 490 -5.19 29.96 -10.28
CA LEU A 490 -6.51 30.58 -10.06
C LEU A 490 -7.33 30.76 -11.35
N GLN A 491 -6.73 30.61 -12.52
CA GLN A 491 -7.43 30.60 -13.82
C GLN A 491 -8.11 29.27 -14.11
N LEU A 492 -7.84 28.22 -13.32
CA LEU A 492 -8.38 26.88 -13.56
C LEU A 492 -9.76 26.74 -12.90
N GLU A 493 -10.64 26.04 -13.60
CA GLU A 493 -11.96 25.74 -13.07
C GLU A 493 -11.85 24.83 -11.82
N GLY A 494 -12.56 25.17 -10.77
CA GLY A 494 -12.56 24.44 -9.50
C GLY A 494 -11.36 24.73 -8.59
N VAL A 495 -10.36 25.50 -9.01
CA VAL A 495 -9.19 25.85 -8.20
C VAL A 495 -9.41 27.23 -7.53
N LYS A 496 -9.49 27.21 -6.19
CA LYS A 496 -9.60 28.41 -5.36
C LYS A 496 -8.29 28.64 -4.58
N GLU A 497 -8.20 29.78 -3.89
CA GLU A 497 -7.05 30.24 -3.11
C GLU A 497 -6.36 29.15 -2.26
N ARG A 498 -7.16 28.38 -1.50
CA ARG A 498 -6.65 27.31 -0.63
C ARG A 498 -6.02 26.18 -1.45
N LEU A 499 -6.69 25.73 -2.52
CA LEU A 499 -6.19 24.63 -3.36
C LEU A 499 -4.95 25.08 -4.13
N ALA A 500 -4.95 26.30 -4.71
CA ALA A 500 -3.78 26.85 -5.37
C ALA A 500 -2.55 26.91 -4.44
N GLY A 501 -2.75 27.37 -3.19
CA GLY A 501 -1.68 27.36 -2.18
C GLY A 501 -1.16 25.96 -1.83
N ASN A 502 -2.06 24.97 -1.74
CA ASN A 502 -1.68 23.56 -1.49
C ASN A 502 -0.86 22.99 -2.65
N ILE A 503 -1.30 23.19 -3.88
CA ILE A 503 -0.59 22.76 -5.09
C ILE A 503 0.83 23.32 -5.12
N LEU A 504 1.00 24.63 -4.89
CA LEU A 504 2.32 25.26 -4.91
C LEU A 504 3.24 24.71 -3.82
N ARG A 505 2.71 24.47 -2.61
CA ARG A 505 3.50 23.83 -1.53
C ARG A 505 3.91 22.41 -1.90
N SER A 506 3.02 21.65 -2.54
CA SER A 506 3.32 20.29 -2.98
C SER A 506 4.38 20.28 -4.07
N ILE A 507 4.30 21.19 -5.04
CA ILE A 507 5.33 21.38 -6.07
C ILE A 507 6.67 21.72 -5.42
N GLU A 508 6.71 22.66 -4.48
CA GLU A 508 7.95 23.06 -3.80
C GLU A 508 8.55 21.91 -3.00
N SER A 509 7.73 21.13 -2.30
CA SER A 509 8.20 19.93 -1.56
C SER A 509 8.76 18.85 -2.47
N SER A 510 8.33 18.79 -3.74
CA SER A 510 8.81 17.81 -4.71
C SER A 510 10.16 18.15 -5.35
N ARG A 511 10.78 19.31 -5.01
CA ARG A 511 12.08 19.71 -5.59
C ARG A 511 13.27 18.84 -5.15
N THR A 512 13.15 18.17 -4.02
CA THR A 512 14.22 17.32 -3.48
C THR A 512 13.77 15.87 -3.33
N PRO A 513 13.39 15.19 -4.45
CA PRO A 513 12.92 13.82 -4.41
C PRO A 513 14.08 12.85 -4.17
N ALA A 514 13.80 11.65 -3.65
CA ALA A 514 14.75 10.55 -3.71
C ALA A 514 15.05 10.18 -5.18
N LEU A 515 16.29 9.83 -5.50
CA LEU A 515 16.73 9.59 -6.88
C LEU A 515 15.95 8.47 -7.56
N ASP A 516 15.61 7.41 -6.83
CA ASP A 516 14.78 6.31 -7.35
C ASP A 516 13.39 6.77 -7.79
N ARG A 517 12.77 7.66 -7.01
CA ARG A 517 11.47 8.25 -7.36
C ARG A 517 11.59 9.16 -8.57
N PHE A 518 12.64 9.95 -8.66
CA PHE A 518 12.90 10.80 -9.81
C PHE A 518 13.11 9.98 -11.09
N VAL A 519 13.94 8.93 -11.04
CA VAL A 519 14.18 8.03 -12.17
C VAL A 519 12.87 7.35 -12.61
N PHE A 520 12.04 6.91 -11.65
CA PHE A 520 10.71 6.38 -11.95
C PHE A 520 9.80 7.45 -12.58
N ALA A 521 9.83 8.70 -12.09
CA ALA A 521 9.05 9.81 -12.59
C ALA A 521 9.37 10.19 -14.06
N LEU A 522 10.62 9.95 -14.52
CA LEU A 522 10.99 10.15 -15.93
C LEU A 522 10.21 9.25 -16.90
N GLY A 523 9.64 8.16 -16.40
CA GLY A 523 8.77 7.28 -17.18
C GLY A 523 9.51 6.47 -18.24
N ILE A 524 10.75 6.10 -17.97
CA ILE A 524 11.56 5.23 -18.84
C ILE A 524 10.85 3.90 -19.03
N ARG A 525 10.80 3.41 -20.25
CA ARG A 525 10.14 2.15 -20.57
C ARG A 525 10.76 0.97 -19.78
N HIS A 526 9.95 0.06 -19.30
CA HIS A 526 10.32 -1.07 -18.45
C HIS A 526 10.97 -0.71 -17.09
N VAL A 527 11.13 0.57 -16.77
CA VAL A 527 11.62 1.03 -15.47
C VAL A 527 10.43 1.34 -14.56
N GLY A 528 10.07 0.37 -13.71
CA GLY A 528 9.14 0.56 -12.60
C GLY A 528 9.87 0.99 -11.33
N GLU A 529 9.14 1.24 -10.23
CA GLU A 529 9.70 1.64 -8.92
C GLU A 529 10.83 0.72 -8.45
N HIS A 530 10.66 -0.61 -8.60
CA HIS A 530 11.66 -1.59 -8.18
C HIS A 530 12.94 -1.49 -9.02
N VAL A 531 12.82 -1.41 -10.34
CA VAL A 531 13.96 -1.26 -11.26
C VAL A 531 14.68 0.06 -11.03
N ALA A 532 13.94 1.14 -10.83
CA ALA A 532 14.51 2.45 -10.50
C ALA A 532 15.37 2.37 -9.24
N ARG A 533 14.89 1.69 -8.19
CA ARG A 533 15.64 1.49 -6.94
C ARG A 533 16.91 0.66 -7.14
N ILE A 534 16.86 -0.40 -7.95
CA ILE A 534 18.05 -1.21 -8.28
C ILE A 534 19.08 -0.35 -9.02
N LEU A 535 18.66 0.38 -10.05
CA LEU A 535 19.55 1.26 -10.82
C LEU A 535 20.20 2.31 -9.93
N THR A 536 19.44 2.98 -9.07
CA THR A 536 19.96 4.04 -8.22
C THR A 536 20.78 3.54 -7.03
N SER A 537 20.63 2.29 -6.64
CA SER A 537 21.54 1.63 -5.68
C SER A 537 22.93 1.41 -6.26
N ARG A 538 23.02 1.15 -7.58
CA ARG A 538 24.29 0.96 -8.27
C ARG A 538 24.88 2.26 -8.80
N PHE A 539 24.00 3.19 -9.20
CA PHE A 539 24.35 4.53 -9.70
C PHE A 539 23.70 5.58 -8.79
N PRO A 540 24.33 5.92 -7.66
CA PRO A 540 23.74 6.85 -6.67
C PRO A 540 23.72 8.30 -7.15
N ASP A 541 24.44 8.62 -8.22
CA ASP A 541 24.44 9.92 -8.89
C ASP A 541 23.68 9.84 -10.23
N LEU A 542 22.82 10.84 -10.48
CA LEU A 542 22.02 10.92 -11.70
C LEU A 542 22.92 11.02 -12.95
N HIS A 543 24.00 11.79 -12.89
CA HIS A 543 24.88 11.97 -14.04
C HIS A 543 25.64 10.69 -14.37
N ALA A 544 26.03 9.90 -13.34
CA ALA A 544 26.62 8.59 -13.53
C ALA A 544 25.64 7.63 -14.21
N LEU A 545 24.35 7.63 -13.79
CA LEU A 545 23.30 6.83 -14.44
C LEU A 545 23.08 7.29 -15.90
N MET A 546 23.05 8.59 -16.15
CA MET A 546 22.88 9.16 -17.50
C MET A 546 24.07 8.87 -18.44
N ALA A 547 25.24 8.59 -17.92
CA ALA A 547 26.45 8.28 -18.68
C ALA A 547 26.72 6.78 -18.84
N ALA A 548 25.99 5.93 -18.11
CA ALA A 548 26.20 4.48 -18.08
C ALA A 548 25.94 3.84 -19.45
N SER A 549 26.82 2.96 -19.88
CA SER A 549 26.68 2.17 -21.10
C SER A 549 25.63 1.04 -20.96
N GLU A 550 25.15 0.48 -22.08
CA GLU A 550 24.21 -0.66 -22.07
C GLU A 550 24.86 -1.86 -21.35
N GLU A 551 26.16 -2.10 -21.52
CA GLU A 551 26.92 -3.18 -20.90
C GLU A 551 27.00 -3.00 -19.37
N GLU A 552 27.30 -1.78 -18.91
CA GLU A 552 27.35 -1.46 -17.48
C GLU A 552 25.98 -1.62 -16.82
N LEU A 553 24.92 -1.17 -17.49
CA LEU A 553 23.55 -1.34 -17.01
C LEU A 553 23.14 -2.83 -16.97
N ALA A 554 23.50 -3.62 -18.00
CA ALA A 554 23.18 -5.05 -18.05
C ALA A 554 24.00 -5.87 -17.02
N SER A 555 25.10 -5.36 -16.52
CA SER A 555 25.91 -6.00 -15.47
C SER A 555 25.25 -5.91 -14.07
N VAL A 556 24.22 -5.08 -13.90
CA VAL A 556 23.52 -4.91 -12.64
C VAL A 556 22.58 -6.10 -12.41
N ASP A 557 22.65 -6.73 -11.23
CA ASP A 557 21.78 -7.85 -10.89
C ASP A 557 20.29 -7.47 -11.07
N GLN A 558 19.50 -8.37 -11.65
CA GLN A 558 18.09 -8.21 -12.01
C GLN A 558 17.80 -7.19 -13.15
N ILE A 559 18.80 -6.61 -13.79
CA ILE A 559 18.63 -5.77 -14.97
C ILE A 559 18.97 -6.60 -16.22
N GLY A 560 17.93 -6.98 -16.95
CA GLY A 560 18.11 -7.71 -18.21
C GLY A 560 18.47 -6.80 -19.38
N PRO A 561 18.93 -7.37 -20.52
CA PRO A 561 19.40 -6.60 -21.70
C PRO A 561 18.32 -5.69 -22.28
N VAL A 562 17.03 -6.03 -22.17
CA VAL A 562 15.92 -5.18 -22.63
C VAL A 562 15.83 -3.90 -21.81
N ILE A 563 15.93 -4.01 -20.48
CA ILE A 563 15.88 -2.85 -19.58
C ILE A 563 17.12 -1.98 -19.77
N ALA A 564 18.30 -2.59 -19.84
CA ALA A 564 19.57 -1.89 -20.05
C ALA A 564 19.54 -1.04 -21.34
N ARG A 565 19.08 -1.63 -22.45
CA ARG A 565 18.92 -0.95 -23.73
C ARG A 565 17.93 0.23 -23.64
N GLU A 566 16.79 0.06 -23.02
CA GLU A 566 15.80 1.12 -22.88
C GLU A 566 16.31 2.30 -22.03
N VAL A 567 17.06 2.04 -20.96
CA VAL A 567 17.68 3.08 -20.13
C VAL A 567 18.77 3.82 -20.91
N ALA A 568 19.68 3.09 -21.57
CA ALA A 568 20.72 3.68 -22.40
C ALA A 568 20.14 4.50 -23.56
N ALA A 569 19.13 3.96 -24.26
CA ALA A 569 18.45 4.67 -25.34
C ALA A 569 17.72 5.92 -24.86
N PHE A 570 17.09 5.89 -23.68
CA PHE A 570 16.41 7.04 -23.10
C PHE A 570 17.39 8.19 -22.85
N PHE A 571 18.50 7.94 -22.20
CA PHE A 571 19.51 8.97 -21.89
C PHE A 571 20.42 9.30 -23.10
N GLY A 572 20.49 8.42 -24.08
CA GLY A 572 21.13 8.67 -25.37
C GLY A 572 20.35 9.61 -26.28
N ASP A 573 19.02 9.74 -26.12
CA ASP A 573 18.21 10.69 -26.89
C ASP A 573 18.45 12.14 -26.38
N PRO A 574 18.95 13.04 -27.27
CA PRO A 574 19.23 14.44 -26.87
C PRO A 574 17.99 15.17 -26.32
N ARG A 575 16.78 14.82 -26.78
CA ARG A 575 15.52 15.46 -26.35
C ARG A 575 15.18 15.07 -24.91
N ASN A 576 15.36 13.79 -24.54
CA ASN A 576 15.11 13.31 -23.18
C ASN A 576 16.16 13.89 -22.23
N ARG A 577 17.44 13.88 -22.64
CA ARG A 577 18.50 14.50 -21.85
C ARG A 577 18.24 15.98 -21.57
N ALA A 578 17.86 16.74 -22.60
CA ALA A 578 17.49 18.14 -22.45
C ALA A 578 16.27 18.35 -21.54
N ALA A 579 15.29 17.42 -21.56
CA ALA A 579 14.15 17.49 -20.64
C ALA A 579 14.55 17.26 -19.17
N VAL A 580 15.46 16.33 -18.90
CA VAL A 580 16.04 16.12 -17.56
C VAL A 580 16.83 17.37 -17.12
N GLU A 581 17.67 17.93 -17.99
CA GLU A 581 18.43 19.14 -17.69
C GLU A 581 17.53 20.34 -17.37
N ARG A 582 16.37 20.48 -18.08
CA ARG A 582 15.39 21.52 -17.77
C ARG A 582 14.73 21.33 -16.41
N LEU A 583 14.49 20.10 -15.98
CA LEU A 583 14.01 19.81 -14.63
C LEU A 583 15.03 20.22 -13.57
N LEU A 584 16.32 19.88 -13.77
CA LEU A 584 17.40 20.28 -12.88
C LEU A 584 17.55 21.81 -12.84
N ALA A 585 17.49 22.47 -14.01
CA ALA A 585 17.53 23.94 -14.14
C ALA A 585 16.29 24.63 -13.51
N ALA A 586 15.16 23.92 -13.42
CA ALA A 586 13.97 24.41 -12.73
C ALA A 586 14.07 24.24 -11.20
N GLY A 587 15.20 23.75 -10.67
CA GLY A 587 15.49 23.62 -9.25
C GLY A 587 15.10 22.26 -8.64
N VAL A 588 14.88 21.23 -9.46
CA VAL A 588 14.73 19.86 -8.96
C VAL A 588 16.10 19.27 -8.70
N VAL A 589 16.34 18.83 -7.47
CA VAL A 589 17.65 18.28 -7.02
C VAL A 589 17.40 16.88 -6.46
N PRO A 590 17.43 15.83 -7.31
CA PRO A 590 17.26 14.45 -6.86
C PRO A 590 18.34 14.08 -5.85
N GLN A 591 17.92 13.53 -4.71
CA GLN A 591 18.83 13.09 -3.64
C GLN A 591 19.20 11.63 -3.90
N GLY A 592 20.47 11.39 -4.23
CA GLY A 592 21.02 10.04 -4.28
C GLY A 592 20.95 9.39 -2.90
N LEU A 593 20.93 8.06 -2.88
CA LEU A 593 21.27 7.34 -1.65
C LEU A 593 22.68 7.79 -1.28
N PRO A 594 22.95 8.13 -0.01
CA PRO A 594 24.32 8.44 0.40
C PRO A 594 25.21 7.29 -0.06
N GLU A 595 26.27 7.60 -0.81
CA GLU A 595 27.20 6.62 -1.34
C GLU A 595 27.63 5.65 -0.25
N ALA A 596 27.34 4.37 -0.47
CA ALA A 596 28.11 3.32 0.16
C ALA A 596 29.50 3.34 -0.50
N GLY A 597 30.33 4.35 -0.17
CA GLY A 597 31.64 4.43 -0.80
C GLY A 597 32.37 5.77 -0.76
N GLN A 598 31.86 6.86 -0.20
CA GLN A 598 32.78 7.84 0.33
C GLN A 598 33.44 7.22 1.54
N VAL A 599 34.72 6.85 1.40
CA VAL A 599 35.58 6.56 2.53
C VAL A 599 35.70 7.89 3.31
N VAL A 600 34.67 8.15 4.13
CA VAL A 600 34.89 9.00 5.29
C VAL A 600 36.00 8.27 6.04
N GLU A 601 37.12 8.91 6.33
CA GLU A 601 38.12 8.37 7.25
C GLU A 601 37.45 8.20 8.62
N SER A 602 36.66 7.15 8.74
CA SER A 602 35.90 6.82 9.92
C SER A 602 36.53 5.58 10.57
N PRO A 603 36.66 5.60 11.89
CA PRO A 603 37.09 4.42 12.64
C PRO A 603 36.21 3.19 12.39
N LEU A 604 35.04 3.36 11.78
CA LEU A 604 34.04 2.32 11.50
C LEU A 604 34.10 1.80 10.06
N ALA A 605 34.83 2.46 9.16
CA ALA A 605 34.91 2.08 7.75
C ALA A 605 35.40 0.65 7.57
N GLY A 606 34.64 -0.17 6.81
CA GLY A 606 34.95 -1.56 6.52
C GLY A 606 34.74 -2.55 7.68
N LYS A 607 34.23 -2.11 8.86
CA LYS A 607 34.01 -2.97 10.00
C LYS A 607 32.59 -3.59 10.00
N ASN A 608 32.52 -4.87 10.37
CA ASN A 608 31.26 -5.53 10.65
C ASN A 608 30.79 -5.17 12.07
N VAL A 609 29.69 -4.42 12.16
CA VAL A 609 29.14 -3.89 13.40
C VAL A 609 27.82 -4.58 13.72
N VAL A 610 27.61 -4.97 14.98
CA VAL A 610 26.35 -5.53 15.49
C VAL A 610 25.85 -4.66 16.63
N PHE A 611 24.58 -4.26 16.58
CA PHE A 611 23.93 -3.55 17.68
C PHE A 611 23.11 -4.53 18.54
N THR A 612 23.19 -4.35 19.88
CA THR A 612 22.44 -5.19 20.84
C THR A 612 22.00 -4.35 22.05
N GLY A 613 20.86 -4.72 22.63
CA GLY A 613 20.27 -3.94 23.72
C GLY A 613 19.50 -2.70 23.23
N THR A 614 18.98 -1.92 24.19
CA THR A 614 18.28 -0.65 23.96
C THR A 614 19.29 0.48 24.07
N LEU A 615 19.42 1.29 23.02
CA LEU A 615 20.28 2.48 23.01
C LEU A 615 19.57 3.63 23.76
N GLU A 616 20.32 4.49 24.41
CA GLU A 616 19.78 5.57 25.24
C GLU A 616 19.32 6.79 24.44
N THR A 617 20.08 7.18 23.41
CA THR A 617 19.87 8.44 22.68
C THR A 617 19.45 8.24 21.24
N LEU A 618 19.81 7.12 20.61
CA LEU A 618 19.47 6.79 19.24
C LEU A 618 18.46 5.64 19.19
N THR A 619 17.56 5.67 18.22
CA THR A 619 16.88 4.42 17.87
C THR A 619 17.90 3.45 17.27
N ARG A 620 17.64 2.16 17.36
CA ARG A 620 18.53 1.15 16.77
C ARG A 620 18.71 1.39 15.26
N GLU A 621 17.65 1.82 14.61
CA GLU A 621 17.63 2.08 13.17
C GLU A 621 18.49 3.29 12.82
N ASP A 622 18.40 4.37 13.61
CA ASP A 622 19.26 5.56 13.45
C ASP A 622 20.73 5.24 13.67
N ALA A 623 21.04 4.42 14.68
CA ALA A 623 22.40 3.96 14.96
C ALA A 623 22.95 3.06 13.84
N GLU A 624 22.12 2.15 13.30
CA GLU A 624 22.50 1.31 12.15
C GLU A 624 22.70 2.13 10.88
N GLN A 625 21.84 3.14 10.64
CA GLN A 625 22.00 4.06 9.51
C GLN A 625 23.25 4.93 9.67
N LEU A 626 23.52 5.41 10.88
CA LEU A 626 24.74 6.19 11.18
C LEU A 626 25.98 5.35 10.93
N ALA A 627 26.00 4.09 11.41
CA ALA A 627 27.11 3.17 11.17
C ALA A 627 27.33 2.93 9.67
N ARG A 628 26.27 2.70 8.88
CA ARG A 628 26.36 2.52 7.42
C ARG A 628 26.87 3.78 6.73
N ARG A 629 26.42 4.98 7.14
CA ARG A 629 26.93 6.26 6.62
C ARG A 629 28.43 6.44 6.87
N LEU A 630 28.94 5.85 7.96
CA LEU A 630 30.35 5.88 8.33
C LEU A 630 31.16 4.71 7.74
N GLY A 631 30.58 3.98 6.79
CA GLY A 631 31.25 2.91 6.03
C GLY A 631 31.29 1.55 6.74
N ALA A 632 30.51 1.34 7.82
CA ALA A 632 30.42 0.04 8.47
C ALA A 632 29.42 -0.90 7.78
N GLU A 633 29.69 -2.21 7.80
CA GLU A 633 28.72 -3.25 7.47
C GLU A 633 27.94 -3.66 8.73
N VAL A 634 26.66 -3.35 8.77
CA VAL A 634 25.80 -3.72 9.90
C VAL A 634 25.26 -5.13 9.71
N ARG A 635 25.52 -5.99 10.70
CA ARG A 635 25.11 -7.41 10.73
C ARG A 635 24.05 -7.65 11.82
N SER A 636 23.17 -8.61 11.55
CA SER A 636 22.08 -8.94 12.48
C SER A 636 22.49 -9.91 13.60
N SER A 637 23.63 -10.61 13.45
CA SER A 637 24.11 -11.62 14.41
C SER A 637 25.63 -11.51 14.64
N VAL A 638 26.06 -11.88 15.85
CA VAL A 638 27.49 -11.91 16.20
C VAL A 638 28.12 -13.20 15.71
N SER A 639 29.26 -13.07 15.00
CA SER A 639 30.06 -14.17 14.47
C SER A 639 31.56 -13.86 14.61
N ARG A 640 32.44 -14.78 14.23
CA ARG A 640 33.91 -14.54 14.21
C ARG A 640 34.36 -13.43 13.26
N SER A 641 33.50 -13.07 12.31
CA SER A 641 33.74 -11.97 11.38
C SER A 641 33.20 -10.61 11.90
N THR A 642 32.63 -10.56 13.10
CA THR A 642 32.15 -9.31 13.71
C THR A 642 33.33 -8.57 14.34
N ASP A 643 33.54 -7.33 13.95
CA ASP A 643 34.65 -6.51 14.47
C ASP A 643 34.26 -5.71 15.71
N LEU A 644 32.97 -5.36 15.80
CA LEU A 644 32.50 -4.47 16.86
C LEU A 644 31.03 -4.79 17.24
N VAL A 645 30.77 -4.79 18.54
CA VAL A 645 29.41 -4.86 19.07
C VAL A 645 29.12 -3.58 19.86
N VAL A 646 28.07 -2.86 19.47
CA VAL A 646 27.56 -1.71 20.23
C VAL A 646 26.48 -2.21 21.16
N ALA A 647 26.70 -2.10 22.45
CA ALA A 647 25.80 -2.59 23.49
C ALA A 647 25.11 -1.43 24.21
N GLY A 648 23.79 -1.39 24.12
CA GLY A 648 22.92 -0.56 24.94
C GLY A 648 22.46 -1.32 26.20
N ASP A 649 21.52 -0.73 26.93
CA ASP A 649 20.93 -1.32 28.12
C ASP A 649 20.25 -2.67 27.82
N ARG A 650 20.33 -3.60 28.79
CA ARG A 650 19.75 -4.95 28.71
C ARG A 650 20.20 -5.73 27.47
N ALA A 651 21.44 -5.58 27.07
CA ALA A 651 22.04 -6.36 26.00
C ALA A 651 21.98 -7.86 26.34
N GLY A 652 21.27 -8.64 25.51
CA GLY A 652 20.98 -10.07 25.77
C GLY A 652 22.03 -11.04 25.22
N SER A 653 21.57 -12.15 24.62
CA SER A 653 22.39 -13.27 24.10
C SER A 653 23.51 -12.86 23.13
N LYS A 654 23.36 -11.77 22.40
CA LYS A 654 24.38 -11.26 21.47
C LYS A 654 25.61 -10.71 22.22
N LEU A 655 25.42 -10.08 23.39
CA LEU A 655 26.52 -9.59 24.22
C LEU A 655 27.30 -10.78 24.81
N ALA A 656 26.61 -11.78 25.34
CA ALA A 656 27.24 -13.00 25.83
C ALA A 656 28.09 -13.69 24.75
N LYS A 657 27.53 -13.79 23.53
CA LYS A 657 28.24 -14.37 22.39
C LYS A 657 29.42 -13.52 21.89
N ALA A 658 29.33 -12.21 22.00
CA ALA A 658 30.46 -11.32 21.68
C ALA A 658 31.61 -11.53 22.65
N THR A 659 31.30 -11.64 23.95
CA THR A 659 32.29 -11.92 25.02
C THR A 659 32.94 -13.29 24.81
N GLU A 660 32.14 -14.34 24.48
CA GLU A 660 32.64 -15.69 24.19
C GLU A 660 33.59 -15.71 22.99
N LEU A 661 33.30 -14.94 21.95
CA LEU A 661 34.08 -14.88 20.71
C LEU A 661 35.24 -13.86 20.79
N GLY A 662 35.42 -13.12 21.90
CA GLY A 662 36.44 -12.10 22.07
C GLY A 662 36.23 -10.86 21.15
N VAL A 663 35.00 -10.61 20.70
CA VAL A 663 34.68 -9.45 19.87
C VAL A 663 34.65 -8.18 20.74
N ARG A 664 35.21 -7.10 20.23
CA ARG A 664 35.22 -5.81 20.94
C ARG A 664 33.79 -5.30 21.14
N VAL A 665 33.46 -5.00 22.40
CA VAL A 665 32.18 -4.40 22.79
C VAL A 665 32.39 -2.96 23.21
N ILE A 666 31.54 -2.05 22.73
CA ILE A 666 31.53 -0.63 23.10
C ILE A 666 30.13 -0.20 23.52
N SER A 667 30.05 0.87 24.29
CA SER A 667 28.78 1.53 24.65
C SER A 667 28.27 2.41 23.49
N GLU A 668 27.01 2.83 23.58
CA GLU A 668 26.43 3.82 22.65
C GLU A 668 27.22 5.13 22.67
N LYS A 669 27.65 5.59 23.84
CA LYS A 669 28.46 6.80 24.00
C LYS A 669 29.77 6.71 23.24
N GLU A 670 30.50 5.62 23.37
CA GLU A 670 31.74 5.37 22.63
C GLU A 670 31.50 5.27 21.13
N PHE A 671 30.36 4.69 20.70
CA PHE A 671 29.96 4.65 19.31
C PHE A 671 29.71 6.07 18.77
N LEU A 672 28.99 6.93 19.50
CA LEU A 672 28.75 8.34 19.11
C LEU A 672 30.05 9.16 19.12
N GLU A 673 30.97 8.92 20.05
CA GLU A 673 32.30 9.56 20.03
C GLU A 673 33.11 9.13 18.82
N MET A 674 33.05 7.87 18.42
CA MET A 674 33.68 7.38 17.19
C MET A 674 32.99 7.98 15.93
N ALA A 675 31.69 8.17 15.96
CA ALA A 675 30.93 8.80 14.89
C ALA A 675 31.23 10.32 14.79
N GLY A 676 31.33 11.01 15.91
CA GLY A 676 31.61 12.45 15.98
C GLY A 676 33.04 12.85 15.62
N LYS A 677 33.99 11.91 15.63
CA LYS A 677 35.37 12.14 15.17
C LYS A 677 35.56 11.99 13.65
N ALA A 678 34.48 11.64 12.95
CA ALA A 678 34.47 11.42 11.49
C ALA A 678 33.68 12.52 10.74
N GLY A 679 33.32 13.62 11.41
CA GLY A 679 32.64 14.80 10.85
C GLY A 679 33.56 15.98 10.62
#